data_3dee60242649e1e04abb8b5d8ceb7eea
#
_entry.id   3dee60242649e1e04abb8b5d8ceb7eea
#
_cell.length_a   1.000
_cell.length_b   1.000
_cell.length_c   1.000
_cell.angle_alpha   90.00
_cell.angle_beta   90.00
_cell.angle_gamma   90.00
#
_symmetry.space_group_name_H-M   'P 1'
#
loop_
_entity.id
_entity.type
_entity.pdbx_description
1 polymer ?
#
loop_
_entity_poly.entity_id
_entity_poly.type
_entity_poly.pdbx_seq_one_letter_code
_entity_poly.pdbx_strand_id
1 'polypeptide(L)'
;MYKGLPAPTKMTTEKERNIQVKGARVNNLKNIDVTIPRNSLVVVTGLSGSGKSSLAFDTLYAEGQRRYVESLSAYARQFLGRMHKPECDYIKGLPPAIAIEQKVSSRNPRSTVGTSTEIYDYLRLLFARVGHTISPVSGEEVKRHTPEDVINAALGYSDGTRFTVLAPVHRQAGRTLGQQLGIYLQQGLSRLDDGGEMVRIEDFLQQNPDLCNEVMGEESEPSAASWPLLLIDRLSVSHDKDAVSRLNDSVETAFYEGDGECLLRFYPSRALHHFSTRFEADGIVFSEPTDSMFSFNSPLGACQRCEGFGMVIGIDEHLVVPNTALSVYDGCVRCWRGEKMGAWKDEFCRRAARINFPIFKPYFELTQAERRVLWHGAKELGDICIDEFFRMLERDQYKIQYRVMLARYRGRTICPDCEGSRLRPEAAYVKVGGASITDLVNKPISELRDFFDHLQLSPHDAQVAARLLPEITSRLHFLSDVGLGYLTLNRPSNTLSGGESQRINLATSLGSSLVGSLYILDEPSIGLHSRDTERLIHVLRQLRDVGNTVVVVEHDEDIIRAADYIIDIGPEAGRLGGEVVWAGPYDDHVAVAPGKSHTVDFLSGAEQIKVPLSRRAWNRSISLRGVRANNLKGIDVRFPLGVMTVVTGVSGSGKSTLVRDVFYRAILRHFDIAGDAPGEYMSMEGDLDSIKAVEFVDQNPIGKSSRSNPATYVKAYDEIRKLMAAQPLSQQLGFKPATFSFNAEGGRCPECKGDGTIRVEMQFMADLVLECESCHGKRFKQEVLDVRFQGKNVHDILEMTINEAIEFFTLHKQMAVVKKLRPLQDVGLGYIKLGQSSATLSGGENQRVKLAYYLSQEKAAPTLFIFDEPTTGLHFHDISTLLKSLNALIERGHSVVIIEHNLDVAKCADYIIDLGPEGGRDGGRLVAEGTPEEVVAKGQGYTAHYLKEKLNA
;
A
#
# COMPACT_ATOMS: atom_id res chain seq x y z
N MET A 1 12.93 39.31 -40.34
CA MET A 1 11.60 39.85 -40.72
C MET A 1 10.65 38.70 -40.92
N TYR A 2 9.88 38.35 -39.88
CA TYR A 2 8.66 37.58 -40.02
C TYR A 2 7.56 38.38 -39.34
N LYS A 3 6.74 39.02 -40.14
CA LYS A 3 5.54 39.76 -39.75
C LYS A 3 4.44 38.77 -39.30
N GLY A 4 3.76 39.17 -38.25
CA GLY A 4 2.74 38.44 -37.53
C GLY A 4 1.61 37.86 -38.39
N LEU A 5 1.24 36.66 -37.97
CA LEU A 5 -0.07 36.07 -38.22
C LEU A 5 -1.03 36.53 -37.13
N PRO A 6 -2.23 36.98 -37.46
CA PRO A 6 -3.23 37.33 -36.46
C PRO A 6 -3.70 36.09 -35.73
N ALA A 7 -3.82 36.20 -34.42
CA ALA A 7 -4.43 35.17 -33.59
C ALA A 7 -5.83 34.82 -34.12
N PRO A 8 -6.23 33.55 -34.17
CA PRO A 8 -7.57 33.18 -34.56
C PRO A 8 -8.54 33.50 -33.40
N THR A 9 -9.21 34.62 -33.52
CA THR A 9 -10.43 34.94 -32.79
C THR A 9 -11.56 34.06 -33.32
N LYS A 10 -11.60 32.78 -32.88
CA LYS A 10 -12.84 32.02 -32.95
C LYS A 10 -13.57 32.22 -31.64
N MET A 11 -14.67 33.00 -31.67
CA MET A 11 -15.73 32.94 -30.69
C MET A 11 -16.24 31.47 -30.69
N THR A 12 -15.73 30.62 -29.82
CA THR A 12 -16.34 29.33 -29.50
C THR A 12 -17.74 29.60 -28.95
N THR A 13 -18.76 29.07 -29.59
CA THR A 13 -20.13 29.20 -29.09
C THR A 13 -20.21 28.56 -27.70
N GLU A 14 -21.05 29.06 -26.80
CA GLU A 14 -21.25 28.50 -25.43
C GLU A 14 -21.51 26.98 -25.45
N LYS A 15 -22.09 26.44 -26.54
CA LYS A 15 -22.32 25.00 -26.76
C LYS A 15 -21.04 24.18 -26.89
N GLU A 16 -19.93 24.75 -27.30
CA GLU A 16 -18.63 24.04 -27.42
C GLU A 16 -17.84 24.00 -26.10
N ARG A 17 -18.25 24.78 -25.10
CA ARG A 17 -17.59 24.87 -23.78
C ARG A 17 -18.12 23.89 -22.74
N ASN A 18 -19.21 23.15 -23.02
CA ASN A 18 -19.90 22.32 -22.05
C ASN A 18 -20.02 20.87 -22.51
N ILE A 19 -20.00 19.93 -21.57
CA ILE A 19 -20.44 18.55 -21.79
C ILE A 19 -21.96 18.52 -21.57
N GLN A 20 -22.70 18.02 -22.54
CA GLN A 20 -24.15 17.94 -22.48
C GLN A 20 -24.61 16.49 -22.46
N VAL A 21 -25.22 16.07 -21.37
CA VAL A 21 -25.91 14.78 -21.22
C VAL A 21 -27.39 15.02 -21.37
N LYS A 22 -28.03 14.26 -22.24
CA LYS A 22 -29.47 14.37 -22.53
C LYS A 22 -30.16 13.03 -22.34
N GLY A 23 -31.21 13.01 -21.53
CA GLY A 23 -32.05 11.85 -21.35
C GLY A 23 -31.37 10.67 -20.69
N ALA A 24 -30.51 10.86 -19.68
CA ALA A 24 -29.85 9.76 -18.98
C ALA A 24 -30.86 8.95 -18.14
N ARG A 25 -30.89 7.61 -18.38
CA ARG A 25 -31.85 6.67 -17.75
C ARG A 25 -31.15 5.45 -17.12
N VAL A 26 -29.84 5.52 -16.97
CA VAL A 26 -29.05 4.40 -16.42
C VAL A 26 -29.44 4.17 -14.96
N ASN A 27 -29.67 2.92 -14.59
CA ASN A 27 -30.04 2.48 -13.24
C ASN A 27 -31.29 3.21 -12.70
N ASN A 28 -31.13 4.07 -11.70
CA ASN A 28 -32.22 4.82 -11.08
C ASN A 28 -32.41 6.23 -11.64
N LEU A 29 -31.62 6.67 -12.61
CA LEU A 29 -31.76 7.99 -13.21
C LEU A 29 -33.08 8.13 -13.98
N LYS A 30 -33.80 9.24 -13.74
CA LYS A 30 -35.15 9.49 -14.27
C LYS A 30 -35.16 10.41 -15.50
N ASN A 31 -34.49 9.97 -16.58
CA ASN A 31 -34.44 10.71 -17.85
C ASN A 31 -33.89 12.15 -17.66
N ILE A 32 -32.76 12.26 -16.96
CA ILE A 32 -32.20 13.55 -16.58
C ILE A 32 -31.39 14.20 -17.70
N ASP A 33 -31.44 15.53 -17.71
CA ASP A 33 -30.63 16.39 -18.57
C ASP A 33 -29.62 17.13 -17.71
N VAL A 34 -28.32 17.02 -18.05
CA VAL A 34 -27.25 17.64 -17.30
C VAL A 34 -26.27 18.37 -18.21
N THR A 35 -25.90 19.59 -17.83
CA THR A 35 -24.85 20.35 -18.49
C THR A 35 -23.66 20.54 -17.54
N ILE A 36 -22.49 20.09 -17.96
CA ILE A 36 -21.26 20.13 -17.16
C ILE A 36 -20.28 21.11 -17.82
N PRO A 37 -19.86 22.20 -17.16
CA PRO A 37 -18.90 23.11 -17.71
C PRO A 37 -17.52 22.43 -17.85
N ARG A 38 -16.83 22.66 -18.96
CA ARG A 38 -15.47 22.15 -19.17
C ARG A 38 -14.44 23.04 -18.43
N ASN A 39 -13.28 22.46 -18.15
CA ASN A 39 -12.19 23.13 -17.43
C ASN A 39 -12.63 23.67 -16.06
N SER A 40 -13.43 22.90 -15.36
CA SER A 40 -14.02 23.24 -14.06
C SER A 40 -13.90 22.06 -13.11
N LEU A 41 -13.89 22.36 -11.82
CA LEU A 41 -14.08 21.39 -10.75
C LEU A 41 -15.58 21.25 -10.49
N VAL A 42 -16.15 20.12 -10.86
CA VAL A 42 -17.59 19.83 -10.75
C VAL A 42 -17.79 18.75 -9.70
N VAL A 43 -18.61 19.03 -8.71
CA VAL A 43 -18.97 18.04 -7.67
C VAL A 43 -20.37 17.50 -7.94
N VAL A 44 -20.48 16.17 -7.99
CA VAL A 44 -21.76 15.44 -8.04
C VAL A 44 -22.07 14.94 -6.63
N THR A 45 -23.10 15.47 -6.01
CA THR A 45 -23.47 15.20 -4.63
C THR A 45 -24.93 14.71 -4.51
N GLY A 46 -25.39 14.43 -3.28
CA GLY A 46 -26.73 13.91 -2.96
C GLY A 46 -26.69 12.71 -2.04
N LEU A 47 -27.83 12.19 -1.61
CA LEU A 47 -27.93 11.08 -0.67
C LEU A 47 -27.23 9.80 -1.18
N SER A 48 -26.83 8.93 -0.27
CA SER A 48 -26.30 7.60 -0.62
C SER A 48 -27.38 6.81 -1.42
N GLY A 49 -27.02 6.27 -2.61
CA GLY A 49 -27.97 5.60 -3.50
C GLY A 49 -28.87 6.52 -4.34
N SER A 50 -28.65 7.84 -4.39
CA SER A 50 -29.46 8.77 -5.17
C SER A 50 -29.22 8.68 -6.70
N GLY A 51 -28.08 8.09 -7.15
CA GLY A 51 -27.74 7.95 -8.57
C GLY A 51 -26.50 8.70 -9.03
N LYS A 52 -25.69 9.23 -8.09
CA LYS A 52 -24.44 9.95 -8.38
C LYS A 52 -23.47 9.14 -9.24
N SER A 53 -23.15 7.93 -8.80
CA SER A 53 -22.24 7.02 -9.52
C SER A 53 -22.83 6.58 -10.86
N SER A 54 -24.17 6.46 -10.96
CA SER A 54 -24.87 6.19 -12.23
C SER A 54 -24.68 7.29 -13.26
N LEU A 55 -24.63 8.57 -12.83
CA LEU A 55 -24.32 9.68 -13.74
C LEU A 55 -22.82 9.72 -14.07
N ALA A 56 -21.95 9.67 -13.05
CA ALA A 56 -20.51 9.90 -13.22
C ALA A 56 -19.82 8.71 -13.90
N PHE A 57 -20.05 7.48 -13.42
CA PHE A 57 -19.34 6.28 -13.89
C PHE A 57 -20.14 5.53 -14.95
N ASP A 58 -21.40 5.18 -14.68
CA ASP A 58 -22.17 4.34 -15.59
C ASP A 58 -22.68 5.11 -16.85
N THR A 59 -22.64 6.46 -16.81
CA THR A 59 -23.06 7.30 -17.95
C THR A 59 -21.87 8.02 -18.59
N LEU A 60 -21.20 8.94 -17.89
CA LEU A 60 -20.11 9.76 -18.46
C LEU A 60 -18.86 8.94 -18.75
N TYR A 61 -18.33 8.21 -17.75
CA TYR A 61 -17.13 7.40 -17.94
C TYR A 61 -17.36 6.27 -18.94
N ALA A 62 -18.45 5.53 -18.80
CA ALA A 62 -18.81 4.43 -19.70
C ALA A 62 -18.86 4.87 -21.17
N GLU A 63 -19.46 6.03 -21.46
CA GLU A 63 -19.49 6.58 -22.83
C GLU A 63 -18.11 7.06 -23.29
N GLY A 64 -17.32 7.68 -22.42
CA GLY A 64 -15.95 8.08 -22.72
C GLY A 64 -15.07 6.88 -23.07
N GLN A 65 -15.14 5.82 -22.28
CA GLN A 65 -14.43 4.57 -22.50
C GLN A 65 -14.91 3.88 -23.80
N ARG A 66 -16.22 3.83 -24.04
CA ARG A 66 -16.77 3.28 -25.27
C ARG A 66 -16.22 3.98 -26.51
N ARG A 67 -16.21 5.32 -26.52
CA ARG A 67 -15.65 6.12 -27.64
C ARG A 67 -14.17 5.88 -27.84
N TYR A 68 -13.41 5.77 -26.74
CA TYR A 68 -12.00 5.46 -26.80
C TYR A 68 -11.75 4.09 -27.45
N VAL A 69 -12.47 3.05 -26.98
CA VAL A 69 -12.37 1.70 -27.54
C VAL A 69 -12.78 1.66 -29.01
N GLU A 70 -13.81 2.41 -29.41
CA GLU A 70 -14.22 2.52 -30.83
C GLU A 70 -13.18 3.21 -31.72
N SER A 71 -12.33 4.07 -31.13
CA SER A 71 -11.24 4.72 -31.87
C SER A 71 -10.04 3.79 -32.13
N LEU A 72 -9.95 2.65 -31.42
CA LEU A 72 -8.86 1.68 -31.56
C LEU A 72 -9.00 0.85 -32.84
N SER A 73 -7.90 0.16 -33.21
CA SER A 73 -7.90 -0.74 -34.38
C SER A 73 -8.91 -1.87 -34.24
N ALA A 74 -9.37 -2.43 -35.39
CA ALA A 74 -10.33 -3.55 -35.39
C ALA A 74 -9.81 -4.77 -34.60
N TYR A 75 -8.50 -5.00 -34.64
CA TYR A 75 -7.84 -6.06 -33.87
C TYR A 75 -7.96 -5.82 -32.34
N ALA A 76 -7.61 -4.62 -31.87
CA ALA A 76 -7.71 -4.30 -30.45
C ALA A 76 -9.16 -4.38 -29.94
N ARG A 77 -10.14 -3.95 -30.75
CA ARG A 77 -11.57 -4.06 -30.42
C ARG A 77 -12.05 -5.50 -30.28
N GLN A 78 -11.48 -6.44 -31.01
CA GLN A 78 -11.82 -7.87 -30.92
C GLN A 78 -11.48 -8.46 -29.54
N PHE A 79 -10.40 -7.99 -28.91
CA PHE A 79 -9.99 -8.41 -27.55
C PHE A 79 -10.76 -7.69 -26.46
N LEU A 80 -11.10 -6.41 -26.65
CA LEU A 80 -11.79 -5.60 -25.63
C LEU A 80 -13.31 -5.82 -25.58
N GLY A 81 -13.87 -6.52 -26.57
CA GLY A 81 -15.30 -6.77 -26.67
C GLY A 81 -16.12 -5.52 -27.06
N ARG A 82 -17.44 -5.70 -27.23
CA ARG A 82 -18.38 -4.60 -27.48
C ARG A 82 -18.81 -4.00 -26.14
N MET A 83 -18.50 -2.74 -25.93
CA MET A 83 -19.03 -1.99 -24.80
C MET A 83 -20.47 -1.54 -25.08
N HIS A 84 -21.35 -1.73 -24.11
CA HIS A 84 -22.74 -1.27 -24.22
C HIS A 84 -22.79 0.27 -24.15
N LYS A 85 -23.59 0.86 -24.99
CA LYS A 85 -23.90 2.29 -24.94
C LYS A 85 -24.74 2.55 -23.67
N PRO A 86 -24.39 3.56 -22.84
CA PRO A 86 -25.27 3.96 -21.73
C PRO A 86 -26.67 4.33 -22.22
N GLU A 87 -27.68 4.05 -21.42
CA GLU A 87 -29.06 4.41 -21.73
C GLU A 87 -29.24 5.92 -21.61
N CYS A 88 -29.01 6.62 -22.71
CA CYS A 88 -29.18 8.06 -22.84
C CYS A 88 -29.49 8.42 -24.30
N ASP A 89 -30.10 9.58 -24.50
CA ASP A 89 -30.40 10.05 -25.86
C ASP A 89 -29.08 10.42 -26.56
N TYR A 90 -28.29 11.29 -25.97
CA TYR A 90 -26.96 11.62 -26.46
C TYR A 90 -26.07 12.26 -25.37
N ILE A 91 -24.74 12.17 -25.58
CA ILE A 91 -23.72 12.91 -24.84
C ILE A 91 -22.86 13.67 -25.85
N LYS A 92 -22.79 15.00 -25.74
CA LYS A 92 -21.97 15.87 -26.58
C LYS A 92 -20.87 16.56 -25.80
N GLY A 93 -19.77 16.92 -26.47
CA GLY A 93 -18.66 17.66 -25.86
C GLY A 93 -17.80 16.85 -24.88
N LEU A 94 -17.96 15.50 -24.82
CA LEU A 94 -17.22 14.63 -23.91
C LEU A 94 -15.77 14.45 -24.38
N PRO A 95 -14.76 14.88 -23.61
CA PRO A 95 -13.35 14.61 -23.87
C PRO A 95 -12.98 13.18 -23.47
N PRO A 96 -11.72 12.74 -23.74
CA PRO A 96 -11.22 11.47 -23.22
C PRO A 96 -11.40 11.40 -21.71
N ALA A 97 -11.98 10.30 -21.21
CA ALA A 97 -12.35 10.16 -19.80
C ALA A 97 -11.42 9.18 -19.07
N ILE A 98 -10.98 9.58 -17.90
CA ILE A 98 -10.14 8.82 -16.97
C ILE A 98 -10.88 8.69 -15.65
N ALA A 99 -11.10 7.45 -15.18
CA ALA A 99 -11.71 7.20 -13.88
C ALA A 99 -10.65 6.83 -12.85
N ILE A 100 -10.78 7.37 -11.65
CA ILE A 100 -9.94 7.07 -10.49
C ILE A 100 -10.83 6.51 -9.39
N GLU A 101 -10.93 5.16 -9.37
CA GLU A 101 -11.75 4.41 -8.42
C GLU A 101 -10.94 3.99 -7.18
N GLN A 102 -11.65 3.62 -6.11
CA GLN A 102 -11.04 3.16 -4.84
C GLN A 102 -10.52 1.73 -4.88
N LYS A 103 -10.75 0.98 -5.95
CA LYS A 103 -10.34 -0.42 -6.01
C LYS A 103 -8.83 -0.53 -6.07
N VAL A 104 -8.25 -1.35 -5.19
CA VAL A 104 -6.84 -1.75 -5.29
C VAL A 104 -6.64 -2.47 -6.62
N SER A 105 -5.98 -1.81 -7.57
CA SER A 105 -5.85 -2.24 -8.96
C SER A 105 -4.93 -3.43 -9.15
N SER A 106 -4.08 -3.76 -8.18
CA SER A 106 -3.06 -4.80 -8.33
C SER A 106 -3.14 -5.87 -7.25
N ARG A 107 -3.42 -7.11 -7.67
CA ARG A 107 -3.26 -8.33 -6.86
C ARG A 107 -1.84 -8.91 -6.96
N ASN A 108 -0.98 -8.31 -7.76
CA ASN A 108 0.39 -8.78 -7.96
C ASN A 108 1.22 -8.54 -6.68
N PRO A 109 1.73 -9.59 -6.02
CA PRO A 109 2.49 -9.44 -4.78
C PRO A 109 3.85 -8.73 -4.96
N ARG A 110 4.32 -8.58 -6.20
CA ARG A 110 5.55 -7.83 -6.52
C ARG A 110 5.32 -6.34 -6.72
N SER A 111 4.06 -5.90 -6.93
CA SER A 111 3.74 -4.49 -7.12
C SER A 111 3.98 -3.70 -5.83
N THR A 112 4.63 -2.54 -5.95
CA THR A 112 4.94 -1.62 -4.85
C THR A 112 4.46 -0.21 -5.19
N VAL A 113 4.43 0.68 -4.20
CA VAL A 113 4.16 2.11 -4.42
C VAL A 113 5.08 2.66 -5.50
N GLY A 114 6.39 2.36 -5.44
CA GLY A 114 7.36 2.82 -6.42
C GLY A 114 7.08 2.37 -7.85
N THR A 115 6.62 1.11 -8.05
CA THR A 115 6.26 0.62 -9.41
C THR A 115 4.91 1.15 -9.86
N SER A 116 3.95 1.37 -8.96
CA SER A 116 2.64 1.91 -9.30
C SER A 116 2.69 3.40 -9.68
N THR A 117 3.70 4.13 -9.18
CA THR A 117 3.93 5.56 -9.47
C THR A 117 4.96 5.79 -10.57
N GLU A 118 5.53 4.73 -11.14
CA GLU A 118 6.62 4.76 -12.13
C GLU A 118 7.94 5.35 -11.58
N ILE A 119 7.97 5.86 -10.34
CA ILE A 119 9.18 6.44 -9.73
C ILE A 119 10.31 5.41 -9.69
N TYR A 120 9.99 4.15 -9.41
CA TYR A 120 10.99 3.09 -9.38
C TYR A 120 11.68 2.87 -10.71
N ASP A 121 10.96 3.03 -11.83
CA ASP A 121 11.52 2.88 -13.18
C ASP A 121 12.49 4.02 -13.50
N TYR A 122 12.15 5.25 -13.10
CA TYR A 122 13.09 6.38 -13.21
C TYR A 122 14.30 6.22 -12.29
N LEU A 123 14.13 5.70 -11.07
CA LEU A 123 15.25 5.42 -10.16
C LEU A 123 16.21 4.39 -10.75
N ARG A 124 15.70 3.28 -11.32
CA ARG A 124 16.55 2.27 -11.97
C ARG A 124 17.42 2.90 -13.08
N LEU A 125 16.81 3.73 -13.93
CA LEU A 125 17.52 4.43 -15.00
C LEU A 125 18.55 5.41 -14.44
N LEU A 126 18.22 6.14 -13.37
CA LEU A 126 19.13 7.07 -12.72
C LEU A 126 20.37 6.32 -12.18
N PHE A 127 20.15 5.23 -11.42
CA PHE A 127 21.25 4.44 -10.86
C PHE A 127 22.11 3.75 -11.94
N ALA A 128 21.50 3.33 -13.05
CA ALA A 128 22.23 2.74 -14.18
C ALA A 128 23.07 3.76 -14.96
N ARG A 129 22.72 5.07 -14.89
CA ARG A 129 23.40 6.11 -15.70
C ARG A 129 24.40 6.95 -14.94
N VAL A 130 24.11 7.26 -13.67
CA VAL A 130 24.93 8.15 -12.81
C VAL A 130 25.31 7.50 -11.48
N GLY A 131 25.06 6.20 -11.33
CA GLY A 131 25.44 5.47 -10.12
C GLY A 131 26.92 5.13 -10.11
N HIS A 132 27.57 5.41 -8.97
CA HIS A 132 28.98 5.07 -8.69
C HIS A 132 29.04 3.82 -7.85
N THR A 133 29.74 2.79 -8.32
CA THR A 133 29.97 1.56 -7.55
C THR A 133 31.06 1.81 -6.50
N ILE A 134 30.72 1.52 -5.25
CA ILE A 134 31.65 1.71 -4.10
C ILE A 134 32.00 0.33 -3.54
N SER A 135 33.28 0.07 -3.38
CA SER A 135 33.74 -1.18 -2.76
C SER A 135 33.25 -1.28 -1.28
N PRO A 136 32.67 -2.42 -0.87
CA PRO A 136 32.26 -2.62 0.52
C PRO A 136 33.44 -2.81 1.48
N VAL A 137 34.65 -3.03 0.97
CA VAL A 137 35.87 -3.29 1.77
C VAL A 137 36.62 -1.99 2.02
N SER A 138 37.04 -1.28 0.98
CA SER A 138 37.85 -0.04 1.10
C SER A 138 36.96 1.21 1.20
N GLY A 139 35.71 1.17 0.71
CA GLY A 139 34.86 2.35 0.56
C GLY A 139 35.27 3.24 -0.63
N GLU A 140 36.22 2.82 -1.45
CA GLU A 140 36.64 3.55 -2.64
C GLU A 140 35.74 3.27 -3.86
N GLU A 141 35.73 4.21 -4.79
CA GLU A 141 34.96 4.08 -6.02
C GLU A 141 35.62 3.09 -6.98
N VAL A 142 34.87 2.09 -7.41
CA VAL A 142 35.29 1.11 -8.41
C VAL A 142 35.18 1.72 -9.79
N LYS A 143 36.33 1.81 -10.49
CA LYS A 143 36.41 2.37 -11.85
C LYS A 143 37.18 1.45 -12.76
N ARG A 144 36.83 1.46 -14.05
CA ARG A 144 37.72 1.02 -15.11
C ARG A 144 38.67 2.17 -15.42
N HIS A 145 39.94 1.96 -15.25
CA HIS A 145 40.91 2.98 -15.60
C HIS A 145 41.22 2.89 -17.10
N THR A 146 41.23 4.06 -17.73
CA THR A 146 41.66 4.24 -19.08
C THR A 146 43.15 4.65 -19.09
N PRO A 147 43.88 4.53 -20.20
CA PRO A 147 45.23 5.09 -20.31
C PRO A 147 45.28 6.58 -19.95
N GLU A 148 44.24 7.34 -20.27
CA GLU A 148 44.11 8.76 -19.90
C GLU A 148 44.05 8.99 -18.39
N ASP A 149 43.39 8.12 -17.65
CA ASP A 149 43.33 8.20 -16.17
C ASP A 149 44.71 7.99 -15.55
N VAL A 150 45.48 7.03 -16.07
CA VAL A 150 46.83 6.75 -15.63
C VAL A 150 47.76 7.92 -15.94
N ILE A 151 47.63 8.51 -17.13
CA ILE A 151 48.37 9.70 -17.56
C ILE A 151 48.06 10.89 -16.67
N ASN A 152 46.79 11.17 -16.44
CA ASN A 152 46.35 12.27 -15.59
C ASN A 152 46.84 12.10 -14.13
N ALA A 153 46.85 10.88 -13.63
CA ALA A 153 47.38 10.58 -12.29
C ALA A 153 48.91 10.82 -12.24
N ALA A 154 49.66 10.47 -13.31
CA ALA A 154 51.06 10.75 -13.40
C ALA A 154 51.35 12.25 -13.49
N LEU A 155 50.63 12.98 -14.33
CA LEU A 155 50.74 14.44 -14.51
C LEU A 155 50.29 15.25 -13.29
N GLY A 156 49.58 14.69 -12.36
CA GLY A 156 49.26 15.31 -11.07
C GLY A 156 50.46 15.52 -10.12
N TYR A 157 51.59 14.91 -10.41
CA TYR A 157 52.85 15.11 -9.66
C TYR A 157 53.68 16.26 -10.28
N SER A 158 54.59 16.79 -9.49
CA SER A 158 55.49 17.89 -9.92
C SER A 158 56.36 17.49 -11.10
N ASP A 159 56.60 18.40 -12.04
CA ASP A 159 57.50 18.21 -13.17
C ASP A 159 58.88 17.72 -12.72
N GLY A 160 59.44 16.73 -13.43
CA GLY A 160 60.69 16.10 -13.10
C GLY A 160 60.62 14.99 -12.09
N THR A 161 59.45 14.72 -11.44
CA THR A 161 59.29 13.56 -10.57
C THR A 161 59.51 12.27 -11.35
N ARG A 162 60.38 11.40 -10.87
CA ARG A 162 60.69 10.13 -11.55
C ARG A 162 59.69 9.07 -11.16
N PHE A 163 59.26 8.28 -12.11
CA PHE A 163 58.39 7.14 -11.88
C PHE A 163 58.65 6.01 -12.86
N THR A 164 58.17 4.82 -12.53
CA THR A 164 58.21 3.64 -13.37
C THR A 164 56.82 3.18 -13.72
N VAL A 165 56.61 2.75 -14.95
CA VAL A 165 55.43 2.06 -15.44
C VAL A 165 55.71 0.56 -15.30
N LEU A 166 54.86 -0.13 -14.58
CA LEU A 166 55.01 -1.53 -14.16
C LEU A 166 53.78 -2.31 -14.59
N ALA A 167 53.92 -3.61 -14.85
CA ALA A 167 52.85 -4.54 -15.06
C ALA A 167 52.99 -5.78 -14.18
N PRO A 168 51.94 -6.39 -13.69
CA PRO A 168 52.02 -7.70 -13.07
C PRO A 168 52.51 -8.74 -14.08
N VAL A 169 53.27 -9.74 -13.62
CA VAL A 169 53.67 -10.85 -14.47
C VAL A 169 52.44 -11.68 -14.84
N HIS A 170 52.14 -11.81 -16.10
CA HIS A 170 50.94 -12.53 -16.57
C HIS A 170 51.05 -14.02 -16.24
N ARG A 171 49.99 -14.57 -15.62
CA ARG A 171 49.90 -15.95 -15.18
C ARG A 171 49.16 -16.78 -16.25
N GLN A 172 49.84 -17.71 -16.87
CA GLN A 172 49.26 -18.66 -17.78
C GLN A 172 49.35 -20.06 -17.17
N ALA A 173 48.19 -20.72 -16.98
CA ALA A 173 48.11 -22.08 -16.41
C ALA A 173 49.04 -23.05 -17.18
N GLY A 174 49.80 -23.84 -16.41
CA GLY A 174 50.74 -24.82 -16.95
C GLY A 174 52.13 -24.28 -17.34
N ARG A 175 52.40 -22.97 -17.14
CA ARG A 175 53.75 -22.39 -17.33
C ARG A 175 54.42 -22.13 -15.97
N THR A 176 55.77 -22.25 -15.97
CA THR A 176 56.54 -21.80 -14.80
C THR A 176 56.81 -20.30 -14.91
N LEU A 177 57.10 -19.63 -13.76
CA LEU A 177 57.49 -18.23 -13.73
C LEU A 177 58.73 -18.02 -14.61
N GLY A 178 59.75 -18.92 -14.53
CA GLY A 178 60.94 -18.83 -15.36
C GLY A 178 60.68 -18.91 -16.86
N GLN A 179 59.72 -19.72 -17.30
CA GLN A 179 59.31 -19.79 -18.70
C GLN A 179 58.63 -18.49 -19.16
N GLN A 180 57.79 -17.90 -18.30
CA GLN A 180 57.12 -16.62 -18.63
C GLN A 180 58.14 -15.47 -18.69
N LEU A 181 59.06 -15.37 -17.78
CA LEU A 181 60.11 -14.37 -17.80
C LEU A 181 61.05 -14.54 -19.01
N GLY A 182 61.31 -15.77 -19.44
CA GLY A 182 62.03 -16.05 -20.69
C GLY A 182 61.33 -15.51 -21.93
N ILE A 183 60.01 -15.54 -21.99
CA ILE A 183 59.22 -14.94 -23.10
C ILE A 183 59.37 -13.41 -23.08
N TYR A 184 59.26 -12.79 -21.90
CA TYR A 184 59.46 -11.31 -21.81
C TYR A 184 60.86 -10.87 -22.25
N LEU A 185 61.91 -11.67 -21.98
CA LEU A 185 63.25 -11.40 -22.50
C LEU A 185 63.30 -11.44 -24.06
N GLN A 186 62.56 -12.39 -24.68
CA GLN A 186 62.45 -12.45 -26.13
C GLN A 186 61.74 -11.27 -26.74
N GLN A 187 60.78 -10.70 -26.00
CA GLN A 187 60.02 -9.49 -26.37
C GLN A 187 60.82 -8.20 -26.12
N GLY A 188 62.00 -8.27 -25.53
CA GLY A 188 62.84 -7.12 -25.24
C GLY A 188 62.68 -6.49 -23.87
N LEU A 189 61.82 -7.04 -23.05
CA LEU A 189 61.60 -6.60 -21.67
C LEU A 189 62.61 -7.33 -20.76
N SER A 190 63.54 -6.60 -20.17
CA SER A 190 64.71 -7.19 -19.54
C SER A 190 64.83 -6.94 -18.02
N ARG A 191 63.89 -6.25 -17.40
CA ARG A 191 63.95 -5.82 -15.99
C ARG A 191 62.68 -6.03 -15.25
N LEU A 192 62.83 -6.27 -13.97
CA LEU A 192 61.80 -6.42 -12.98
C LEU A 192 61.92 -5.37 -11.87
N ASP A 193 60.83 -5.05 -11.24
CA ASP A 193 60.78 -4.32 -9.96
C ASP A 193 60.47 -5.37 -8.86
N ASP A 194 61.43 -5.66 -8.03
CA ASP A 194 61.32 -6.56 -6.88
C ASP A 194 61.26 -5.72 -5.60
N GLY A 195 60.07 -5.43 -5.12
CA GLY A 195 59.84 -4.64 -3.91
C GLY A 195 60.32 -3.19 -3.96
N GLY A 196 60.55 -2.62 -5.18
CA GLY A 196 61.11 -1.28 -5.43
C GLY A 196 62.58 -1.27 -5.77
N GLU A 197 63.22 -2.44 -5.89
CA GLU A 197 64.57 -2.60 -6.43
C GLU A 197 64.49 -3.12 -7.87
N MET A 198 65.29 -2.49 -8.72
CA MET A 198 65.37 -2.84 -10.13
C MET A 198 66.34 -3.97 -10.36
N VAL A 199 65.86 -5.14 -10.74
CA VAL A 199 66.67 -6.34 -11.03
C VAL A 199 66.58 -6.71 -12.48
N ARG A 200 67.64 -7.25 -13.10
CA ARG A 200 67.56 -7.85 -14.44
C ARG A 200 66.86 -9.21 -14.32
N ILE A 201 66.09 -9.57 -15.34
CA ILE A 201 65.42 -10.86 -15.38
C ILE A 201 66.42 -12.01 -15.30
N GLU A 202 67.53 -11.88 -16.01
CA GLU A 202 68.62 -12.90 -16.00
C GLU A 202 69.19 -13.11 -14.61
N ASP A 203 69.44 -12.03 -13.86
CA ASP A 203 70.01 -12.08 -12.49
C ASP A 203 68.97 -12.65 -11.52
N PHE A 204 67.67 -12.26 -11.70
CA PHE A 204 66.57 -12.78 -10.88
C PHE A 204 66.35 -14.29 -11.05
N LEU A 205 66.45 -14.80 -12.32
CA LEU A 205 66.33 -16.24 -12.59
C LEU A 205 67.46 -17.06 -11.92
N GLN A 206 68.68 -16.47 -11.85
CA GLN A 206 69.83 -17.13 -11.20
C GLN A 206 69.70 -17.12 -9.68
N GLN A 207 69.15 -16.07 -9.09
CA GLN A 207 69.06 -15.87 -7.66
C GLN A 207 67.88 -16.63 -7.01
N ASN A 208 66.79 -16.91 -7.81
CA ASN A 208 65.55 -17.50 -7.33
C ASN A 208 65.16 -18.75 -8.12
N PRO A 209 66.01 -19.80 -8.20
CA PRO A 209 65.69 -20.95 -9.05
C PRO A 209 64.44 -21.73 -8.60
N ASP A 210 64.19 -21.81 -7.31
CA ASP A 210 63.03 -22.54 -6.75
C ASP A 210 61.73 -21.86 -7.10
N LEU A 211 61.63 -20.53 -6.93
CA LEU A 211 60.45 -19.73 -7.29
C LEU A 211 60.20 -19.76 -8.80
N CYS A 212 61.25 -19.77 -9.59
CA CYS A 212 61.12 -19.80 -11.06
C CYS A 212 60.66 -21.17 -11.60
N ASN A 213 60.77 -22.23 -10.86
CA ASN A 213 60.30 -23.58 -11.20
C ASN A 213 58.88 -23.91 -10.70
N GLU A 214 58.26 -23.02 -9.90
CA GLU A 214 56.89 -23.22 -9.50
C GLU A 214 55.95 -23.17 -10.69
N VAL A 215 55.15 -24.24 -10.85
CA VAL A 215 54.11 -24.32 -11.89
C VAL A 215 52.89 -23.54 -11.41
N MET A 216 52.43 -22.62 -12.21
CA MET A 216 51.24 -21.85 -11.94
C MET A 216 49.97 -22.74 -11.93
N GLY A 217 49.35 -22.90 -10.78
CA GLY A 217 48.08 -23.62 -10.61
C GLY A 217 46.87 -22.71 -10.80
N GLU A 218 45.75 -23.29 -11.25
CA GLU A 218 44.48 -22.56 -11.48
C GLU A 218 43.80 -22.03 -10.20
N GLU A 219 44.20 -22.51 -8.99
CA GLU A 219 43.47 -22.27 -7.73
C GLU A 219 44.28 -21.66 -6.57
N SER A 220 45.54 -21.34 -6.73
CA SER A 220 46.26 -20.65 -5.66
C SER A 220 46.30 -19.15 -5.94
N GLU A 221 45.46 -18.37 -5.23
CA GLU A 221 45.67 -16.94 -5.04
C GLU A 221 46.99 -16.78 -4.22
N PRO A 222 48.10 -16.39 -4.83
CA PRO A 222 49.23 -15.86 -4.04
C PRO A 222 48.81 -14.44 -3.64
N SER A 223 49.01 -14.12 -2.36
CA SER A 223 48.99 -12.72 -1.95
C SER A 223 49.84 -11.92 -2.97
N ALA A 224 49.27 -10.83 -3.49
CA ALA A 224 49.90 -9.93 -4.48
C ALA A 224 51.28 -9.35 -4.03
N ALA A 225 51.80 -9.78 -2.88
CA ALA A 225 53.01 -9.33 -2.26
C ALA A 225 54.27 -10.17 -2.59
N SER A 226 54.18 -11.28 -3.37
CA SER A 226 55.35 -12.20 -3.47
C SER A 226 55.99 -12.30 -4.86
N TRP A 227 55.45 -11.65 -5.88
CA TRP A 227 56.00 -11.74 -7.24
C TRP A 227 56.55 -10.40 -7.70
N PRO A 228 57.67 -10.36 -8.42
CA PRO A 228 58.20 -9.12 -8.99
C PRO A 228 57.31 -8.59 -10.10
N LEU A 229 57.32 -7.27 -10.26
CA LEU A 229 56.54 -6.60 -11.29
C LEU A 229 57.41 -6.43 -12.54
N LEU A 230 56.85 -6.59 -13.70
CA LEU A 230 57.53 -6.36 -14.99
C LEU A 230 57.71 -4.85 -15.19
N LEU A 231 58.94 -4.41 -15.40
CA LEU A 231 59.26 -3.02 -15.73
C LEU A 231 59.03 -2.76 -17.22
N ILE A 232 58.06 -1.91 -17.54
CA ILE A 232 57.74 -1.50 -18.90
C ILE A 232 58.60 -0.29 -19.32
N ASP A 233 58.55 0.81 -18.55
CA ASP A 233 59.32 2.01 -18.84
C ASP A 233 59.69 2.80 -17.57
N ARG A 234 60.67 3.69 -17.72
CA ARG A 234 61.12 4.63 -16.67
C ARG A 234 61.02 6.05 -17.19
N LEU A 235 60.20 6.84 -16.62
CA LEU A 235 59.82 8.16 -17.10
C LEU A 235 60.02 9.20 -15.96
N SER A 236 59.97 10.46 -16.38
CA SER A 236 59.78 11.59 -15.46
C SER A 236 58.58 12.41 -15.91
N VAL A 237 57.84 12.94 -14.92
CA VAL A 237 56.68 13.79 -15.18
C VAL A 237 57.08 14.98 -16.06
N SER A 238 56.45 15.12 -17.19
CA SER A 238 56.56 16.24 -18.10
C SER A 238 55.25 16.44 -18.88
N HIS A 239 54.87 17.69 -19.06
CA HIS A 239 53.68 18.07 -19.83
C HIS A 239 53.95 18.26 -21.34
N ASP A 240 55.19 17.91 -21.80
CA ASP A 240 55.52 17.95 -23.21
C ASP A 240 54.78 16.86 -23.99
N LYS A 241 54.32 17.21 -25.21
CA LYS A 241 53.51 16.31 -26.04
C LYS A 241 54.17 14.97 -26.34
N ASP A 242 55.47 15.00 -26.60
CA ASP A 242 56.25 13.78 -26.91
C ASP A 242 56.40 12.89 -25.69
N ALA A 243 56.57 13.47 -24.49
CA ALA A 243 56.65 12.75 -23.25
C ALA A 243 55.30 12.11 -22.88
N VAL A 244 54.19 12.83 -23.10
CA VAL A 244 52.82 12.31 -22.88
C VAL A 244 52.50 11.18 -23.85
N SER A 245 52.87 11.31 -25.14
CA SER A 245 52.68 10.25 -26.11
C SER A 245 53.44 8.97 -25.75
N ARG A 246 54.71 9.11 -25.32
CA ARG A 246 55.52 7.98 -24.85
C ARG A 246 54.93 7.34 -23.59
N LEU A 247 54.40 8.15 -22.66
CA LEU A 247 53.71 7.62 -21.48
C LEU A 247 52.47 6.82 -21.88
N ASN A 248 51.68 7.31 -22.85
CA ASN A 248 50.50 6.58 -23.35
C ASN A 248 50.89 5.21 -23.92
N ASP A 249 51.91 5.16 -24.77
CA ASP A 249 52.40 3.90 -25.36
C ASP A 249 52.87 2.92 -24.29
N SER A 250 53.55 3.44 -23.26
CA SER A 250 54.04 2.63 -22.13
C SER A 250 52.89 2.11 -21.27
N VAL A 251 51.87 2.91 -21.02
CA VAL A 251 50.68 2.51 -20.27
C VAL A 251 49.84 1.47 -21.03
N GLU A 252 49.65 1.65 -22.35
CA GLU A 252 48.99 0.66 -23.19
C GLU A 252 49.74 -0.68 -23.17
N THR A 253 51.09 -0.64 -23.27
CA THR A 253 51.92 -1.83 -23.16
C THR A 253 51.81 -2.48 -21.77
N ALA A 254 51.74 -1.68 -20.68
CA ALA A 254 51.55 -2.20 -19.34
C ALA A 254 50.19 -2.89 -19.15
N PHE A 255 49.12 -2.31 -19.67
CA PHE A 255 47.80 -2.94 -19.64
C PHE A 255 47.77 -4.23 -20.47
N TYR A 256 48.44 -4.24 -21.64
CA TYR A 256 48.49 -5.44 -22.48
C TYR A 256 49.23 -6.58 -21.79
N GLU A 257 50.47 -6.32 -21.32
CA GLU A 257 51.33 -7.35 -20.69
C GLU A 257 50.84 -7.74 -19.30
N GLY A 258 50.18 -6.82 -18.56
CA GLY A 258 49.59 -7.03 -17.23
C GLY A 258 48.17 -7.56 -17.23
N ASP A 259 47.62 -8.04 -18.36
CA ASP A 259 46.26 -8.53 -18.52
C ASP A 259 45.20 -7.56 -17.95
N GLY A 260 45.36 -6.29 -18.29
CA GLY A 260 44.48 -5.20 -17.89
C GLY A 260 44.90 -4.44 -16.64
N GLU A 261 46.05 -4.75 -16.04
CA GLU A 261 46.60 -4.07 -14.87
C GLU A 261 47.86 -3.26 -15.21
N CYS A 262 47.94 -2.05 -14.63
CA CYS A 262 49.08 -1.16 -14.74
C CYS A 262 49.39 -0.56 -13.36
N LEU A 263 50.68 -0.46 -13.00
CA LEU A 263 51.09 0.18 -11.77
C LEU A 263 52.10 1.28 -12.04
N LEU A 264 51.96 2.38 -11.32
CA LEU A 264 52.93 3.47 -11.31
C LEU A 264 53.67 3.52 -9.96
N ARG A 265 54.98 3.47 -9.96
CA ARG A 265 55.78 3.67 -8.76
C ARG A 265 56.56 4.97 -8.82
N PHE A 266 56.32 5.88 -7.91
CA PHE A 266 56.95 7.19 -7.86
C PHE A 266 58.18 7.23 -6.93
N TYR A 267 59.19 7.99 -7.31
CA TYR A 267 60.42 8.14 -6.52
C TYR A 267 60.63 9.60 -6.10
N PRO A 268 61.13 9.88 -4.89
CA PRO A 268 61.73 8.94 -3.88
C PRO A 268 60.74 8.29 -2.93
N SER A 269 59.43 8.64 -3.01
CA SER A 269 58.41 8.19 -2.04
C SER A 269 58.15 6.69 -2.04
N ARG A 270 58.50 5.99 -3.14
CA ARG A 270 58.15 4.60 -3.45
C ARG A 270 56.63 4.32 -3.42
N ALA A 271 55.81 5.37 -3.50
CA ALA A 271 54.35 5.22 -3.60
C ALA A 271 53.99 4.40 -4.82
N LEU A 272 53.16 3.40 -4.68
CA LEU A 272 52.65 2.53 -5.72
C LEU A 272 51.19 2.82 -5.94
N HIS A 273 50.83 3.19 -7.16
CA HIS A 273 49.44 3.40 -7.60
C HIS A 273 49.04 2.27 -8.54
N HIS A 274 47.94 1.62 -8.28
CA HIS A 274 47.41 0.52 -9.07
C HIS A 274 46.24 0.97 -9.91
N PHE A 275 46.20 0.57 -11.18
CA PHE A 275 45.21 0.87 -12.17
C PHE A 275 44.79 -0.43 -12.86
N SER A 276 43.49 -0.63 -13.05
CA SER A 276 42.96 -1.80 -13.75
C SER A 276 41.90 -1.40 -14.76
N THR A 277 41.91 -2.02 -15.92
CA THR A 277 40.90 -1.91 -16.97
C THR A 277 39.69 -2.79 -16.64
N ARG A 278 39.81 -3.65 -15.63
CA ARG A 278 38.73 -4.48 -15.13
C ARG A 278 37.89 -3.70 -14.10
N PHE A 279 36.62 -4.01 -14.04
CA PHE A 279 35.72 -3.39 -13.04
C PHE A 279 35.82 -4.17 -11.72
N GLU A 280 36.95 -4.00 -11.05
CA GLU A 280 37.31 -4.72 -9.83
C GLU A 280 37.99 -3.81 -8.80
N ALA A 281 37.81 -4.11 -7.53
CA ALA A 281 38.54 -3.48 -6.42
C ALA A 281 38.63 -4.47 -5.24
N ASP A 282 39.71 -4.39 -4.44
CA ASP A 282 39.90 -5.22 -3.24
C ASP A 282 39.79 -6.74 -3.49
N GLY A 283 40.12 -7.20 -4.70
CA GLY A 283 40.00 -8.61 -5.09
C GLY A 283 38.58 -9.08 -5.43
N ILE A 284 37.61 -8.15 -5.49
CA ILE A 284 36.24 -8.44 -5.84
C ILE A 284 35.96 -7.90 -7.25
N VAL A 285 35.43 -8.75 -8.12
CA VAL A 285 34.96 -8.37 -9.45
C VAL A 285 33.53 -7.90 -9.34
N PHE A 286 33.26 -6.66 -9.77
CA PHE A 286 31.94 -6.04 -9.74
C PHE A 286 31.25 -6.12 -11.12
N SER A 287 29.94 -6.11 -11.11
CA SER A 287 29.15 -5.93 -12.33
C SER A 287 28.92 -4.45 -12.59
N GLU A 288 29.06 -4.02 -13.85
CA GLU A 288 28.71 -2.65 -14.23
C GLU A 288 27.22 -2.37 -13.97
N PRO A 289 26.89 -1.16 -13.49
CA PRO A 289 25.50 -0.79 -13.25
C PRO A 289 24.68 -0.82 -14.55
N THR A 290 23.65 -1.67 -14.58
CA THR A 290 22.69 -1.76 -15.67
C THR A 290 21.29 -1.60 -15.14
N ASP A 291 20.33 -1.18 -15.98
CA ASP A 291 18.93 -1.08 -15.62
C ASP A 291 18.36 -2.39 -15.06
N SER A 292 18.77 -3.54 -15.61
CA SER A 292 18.36 -4.87 -15.19
C SER A 292 18.85 -5.25 -13.77
N MET A 293 20.02 -4.72 -13.37
CA MET A 293 20.61 -4.95 -12.03
C MET A 293 19.71 -4.38 -10.92
N PHE A 294 19.00 -3.30 -11.19
CA PHE A 294 18.09 -2.65 -10.25
C PHE A 294 16.63 -3.10 -10.39
N SER A 295 16.36 -4.10 -11.22
CA SER A 295 15.01 -4.64 -11.43
C SER A 295 14.79 -5.92 -10.64
N PHE A 296 13.94 -5.88 -9.61
CA PHE A 296 13.53 -7.10 -8.88
C PHE A 296 12.59 -8.02 -9.70
N ASN A 297 12.16 -7.60 -10.89
CA ASN A 297 11.43 -8.43 -11.85
C ASN A 297 12.36 -9.11 -12.87
N SER A 298 13.64 -8.71 -12.93
CA SER A 298 14.66 -9.32 -13.77
C SER A 298 15.43 -10.39 -13.01
N PRO A 299 15.75 -11.55 -13.60
CA PRO A 299 16.62 -12.55 -12.96
C PRO A 299 18.02 -12.02 -12.62
N LEU A 300 18.50 -10.98 -13.32
CA LEU A 300 19.80 -10.36 -13.09
C LEU A 300 19.81 -9.50 -11.82
N GLY A 301 18.71 -8.83 -11.49
CA GLY A 301 18.61 -7.94 -10.33
C GLY A 301 17.88 -8.56 -9.13
N ALA A 302 16.99 -9.53 -9.34
CA ALA A 302 16.22 -10.15 -8.28
C ALA A 302 17.10 -10.95 -7.30
N CYS A 303 16.85 -10.78 -6.00
CA CYS A 303 17.45 -11.64 -4.98
C CYS A 303 17.16 -13.12 -5.29
N GLN A 304 18.20 -13.94 -5.31
CA GLN A 304 18.08 -15.35 -5.70
C GLN A 304 17.19 -16.18 -4.76
N ARG A 305 17.21 -15.87 -3.46
CA ARG A 305 16.45 -16.61 -2.46
C ARG A 305 14.96 -16.32 -2.45
N CYS A 306 14.58 -15.05 -2.60
CA CYS A 306 13.17 -14.64 -2.59
C CYS A 306 12.62 -14.32 -3.98
N GLU A 307 13.41 -14.46 -5.04
CA GLU A 307 13.02 -14.21 -6.44
C GLU A 307 12.34 -12.83 -6.64
N GLY A 308 12.78 -11.80 -5.93
CA GLY A 308 12.22 -10.45 -6.01
C GLY A 308 10.95 -10.21 -5.17
N PHE A 309 10.50 -11.18 -4.35
CA PHE A 309 9.35 -10.99 -3.47
C PHE A 309 9.68 -10.21 -2.19
N GLY A 310 10.95 -10.20 -1.75
CA GLY A 310 11.39 -9.56 -0.50
C GLY A 310 11.04 -10.36 0.75
N MET A 311 10.26 -11.43 0.61
CA MET A 311 9.79 -12.29 1.69
C MET A 311 9.97 -13.76 1.30
N VAL A 312 10.17 -14.60 2.32
CA VAL A 312 10.26 -16.06 2.19
C VAL A 312 9.32 -16.73 3.20
N ILE A 313 9.03 -18.00 2.98
CA ILE A 313 8.34 -18.80 4.01
C ILE A 313 9.42 -19.26 5.00
N GLY A 314 9.39 -18.66 6.18
CA GLY A 314 10.32 -18.93 7.26
C GLY A 314 9.60 -19.12 8.60
N ILE A 315 10.38 -19.21 9.69
CA ILE A 315 9.83 -19.21 11.05
C ILE A 315 9.49 -17.79 11.43
N ASP A 316 8.22 -17.54 11.73
CA ASP A 316 7.70 -16.21 12.04
C ASP A 316 7.91 -15.89 13.53
N GLU A 317 8.68 -14.83 13.79
CA GLU A 317 8.97 -14.36 15.14
C GLU A 317 7.68 -14.08 15.94
N HIS A 318 6.67 -13.47 15.32
CA HIS A 318 5.40 -13.17 15.99
C HIS A 318 4.59 -14.42 16.35
N LEU A 319 4.75 -15.51 15.61
CA LEU A 319 4.13 -16.79 15.95
C LEU A 319 4.89 -17.51 17.06
N VAL A 320 6.22 -17.36 17.09
CA VAL A 320 7.09 -17.95 18.13
C VAL A 320 6.99 -17.18 19.44
N VAL A 321 7.01 -15.85 19.37
CA VAL A 321 6.90 -14.94 20.54
C VAL A 321 5.67 -14.03 20.37
N PRO A 322 4.45 -14.56 20.54
CA PRO A 322 3.22 -13.79 20.31
C PRO A 322 2.92 -12.76 21.41
N ASN A 323 3.60 -12.83 22.53
CA ASN A 323 3.50 -11.85 23.61
C ASN A 323 4.90 -11.40 24.04
N THR A 324 5.29 -10.27 23.53
CA THR A 324 6.59 -9.66 23.79
C THR A 324 6.74 -9.09 25.21
N ALA A 325 5.60 -8.88 25.92
CA ALA A 325 5.60 -8.44 27.31
C ALA A 325 6.02 -9.54 28.31
N LEU A 326 6.00 -10.82 27.89
CA LEU A 326 6.48 -11.91 28.69
C LEU A 326 8.01 -12.04 28.59
N SER A 327 8.64 -12.46 29.70
CA SER A 327 10.03 -12.86 29.71
C SER A 327 10.19 -14.31 29.23
N VAL A 328 11.47 -14.73 29.00
CA VAL A 328 11.74 -16.14 28.67
C VAL A 328 11.30 -17.05 29.80
N TYR A 329 11.51 -16.63 31.03
CA TYR A 329 11.07 -17.36 32.24
C TYR A 329 9.56 -17.52 32.28
N ASP A 330 8.79 -16.47 31.97
CA ASP A 330 7.33 -16.49 31.93
C ASP A 330 6.78 -17.20 30.68
N GLY A 331 7.64 -17.69 29.81
CA GLY A 331 7.30 -18.48 28.62
C GLY A 331 6.86 -17.64 27.43
N CYS A 332 7.60 -16.57 27.11
CA CYS A 332 7.40 -15.79 25.88
C CYS A 332 7.55 -16.65 24.62
N VAL A 333 8.46 -17.65 24.64
CA VAL A 333 8.68 -18.57 23.52
C VAL A 333 7.60 -19.66 23.51
N ARG A 334 6.59 -19.46 22.64
CA ARG A 334 5.40 -20.31 22.62
C ARG A 334 5.69 -21.75 22.20
N CYS A 335 6.67 -21.98 21.33
CA CYS A 335 7.04 -23.32 20.87
C CYS A 335 7.69 -24.20 21.98
N TRP A 336 8.16 -23.56 23.05
CA TRP A 336 8.74 -24.24 24.22
C TRP A 336 7.71 -24.53 25.34
N ARG A 337 6.42 -24.47 25.05
CA ARG A 337 5.35 -24.78 26.01
C ARG A 337 4.93 -26.25 25.95
N GLY A 338 4.44 -26.77 27.07
CA GLY A 338 3.96 -28.14 27.24
C GLY A 338 5.02 -29.07 27.85
N GLU A 339 4.59 -30.26 28.31
CA GLU A 339 5.43 -31.19 29.08
C GLU A 339 6.74 -31.60 28.37
N LYS A 340 6.67 -31.90 27.07
CA LYS A 340 7.85 -32.37 26.31
C LYS A 340 8.75 -31.22 25.84
N MET A 341 8.14 -30.08 25.40
CA MET A 341 8.90 -28.96 24.85
C MET A 341 9.33 -27.95 25.89
N GLY A 342 8.73 -28.00 27.10
CA GLY A 342 9.11 -27.18 28.23
C GLY A 342 10.55 -27.39 28.70
N ALA A 343 11.07 -28.60 28.46
CA ALA A 343 12.46 -28.93 28.75
C ALA A 343 13.48 -28.00 28.03
N TRP A 344 13.14 -27.46 26.83
CA TRP A 344 13.96 -26.49 26.13
C TRP A 344 14.06 -25.16 26.89
N LYS A 345 12.91 -24.68 27.40
CA LYS A 345 12.87 -23.46 28.23
C LYS A 345 13.68 -23.63 29.49
N ASP A 346 13.45 -24.73 30.22
CA ASP A 346 14.11 -24.99 31.48
C ASP A 346 15.62 -25.14 31.30
N GLU A 347 16.07 -25.80 30.23
CA GLU A 347 17.48 -25.94 29.91
C GLU A 347 18.09 -24.60 29.46
N PHE A 348 17.38 -23.80 28.67
CA PHE A 348 17.83 -22.45 28.31
C PHE A 348 18.00 -21.60 29.55
N CYS A 349 17.02 -21.53 30.44
CA CYS A 349 17.10 -20.76 31.69
C CYS A 349 18.23 -21.21 32.57
N ARG A 350 18.53 -22.50 32.66
CA ARG A 350 19.66 -23.04 33.44
C ARG A 350 21.02 -22.62 32.86
N ARG A 351 21.17 -22.69 31.52
CA ARG A 351 22.44 -22.30 30.86
C ARG A 351 22.61 -20.81 30.72
N ALA A 352 21.52 -20.03 30.69
CA ALA A 352 21.50 -18.58 30.54
C ALA A 352 22.33 -17.85 31.63
N ALA A 353 22.41 -18.43 32.84
CA ALA A 353 23.21 -17.91 33.93
C ALA A 353 24.72 -17.84 33.58
N ARG A 354 25.22 -18.72 32.68
CA ARG A 354 26.62 -18.75 32.26
C ARG A 354 27.05 -17.53 31.45
N ILE A 355 26.12 -16.88 30.80
CA ILE A 355 26.34 -15.72 29.93
C ILE A 355 25.63 -14.47 30.45
N ASN A 356 25.15 -14.48 31.70
CA ASN A 356 24.37 -13.40 32.31
C ASN A 356 23.18 -12.94 31.46
N PHE A 357 22.49 -13.85 30.76
CA PHE A 357 21.32 -13.51 29.95
C PHE A 357 20.14 -13.19 30.89
N PRO A 358 19.43 -12.07 30.67
CA PRO A 358 18.34 -11.59 31.55
C PRO A 358 17.02 -12.33 31.33
N ILE A 359 16.88 -13.56 31.86
CA ILE A 359 15.71 -14.43 31.67
C ILE A 359 14.39 -13.85 32.16
N PHE A 360 14.40 -12.90 33.11
CA PHE A 360 13.20 -12.24 33.63
C PHE A 360 12.82 -10.95 32.93
N LYS A 361 13.66 -10.48 31.98
CA LYS A 361 13.41 -9.27 31.24
C LYS A 361 12.38 -9.53 30.15
N PRO A 362 11.34 -8.68 29.99
CA PRO A 362 10.39 -8.79 28.89
C PRO A 362 11.06 -8.84 27.52
N TYR A 363 10.53 -9.64 26.61
CA TYR A 363 11.15 -9.83 25.29
C TYR A 363 11.33 -8.51 24.51
N PHE A 364 10.37 -7.57 24.60
CA PHE A 364 10.46 -6.28 23.92
C PHE A 364 11.62 -5.39 24.45
N GLU A 365 12.05 -5.59 25.71
CA GLU A 365 13.16 -4.86 26.31
C GLU A 365 14.53 -5.49 26.02
N LEU A 366 14.58 -6.72 25.50
CA LEU A 366 15.82 -7.38 25.13
C LEU A 366 16.54 -6.57 24.04
N THR A 367 17.83 -6.34 24.25
CA THR A 367 18.71 -5.74 23.23
C THR A 367 18.82 -6.64 22.01
N GLN A 368 19.22 -6.08 20.88
CA GLN A 368 19.43 -6.86 19.66
C GLN A 368 20.45 -8.00 19.85
N ALA A 369 21.49 -7.78 20.65
CA ALA A 369 22.46 -8.82 20.99
C ALA A 369 21.84 -9.94 21.84
N GLU A 370 21.02 -9.60 22.84
CA GLU A 370 20.29 -10.57 23.66
C GLU A 370 19.28 -11.37 22.82
N ARG A 371 18.54 -10.71 21.93
CA ARG A 371 17.63 -11.40 20.98
C ARG A 371 18.39 -12.37 20.07
N ARG A 372 19.54 -11.95 19.54
CA ARG A 372 20.39 -12.85 18.74
C ARG A 372 20.80 -14.10 19.50
N VAL A 373 21.18 -13.96 20.77
CA VAL A 373 21.53 -15.11 21.63
C VAL A 373 20.35 -16.07 21.82
N LEU A 374 19.13 -15.55 22.03
CA LEU A 374 17.93 -16.37 22.19
C LEU A 374 17.56 -17.12 20.88
N TRP A 375 17.73 -16.45 19.75
CA TRP A 375 17.38 -17.01 18.45
C TRP A 375 18.45 -17.94 17.89
N HIS A 376 19.70 -17.48 17.82
CA HIS A 376 20.79 -18.16 17.13
C HIS A 376 21.75 -18.90 18.07
N GLY A 377 21.61 -18.71 19.39
CA GLY A 377 22.46 -19.35 20.39
C GLY A 377 23.75 -18.60 20.67
N ALA A 378 24.55 -19.16 21.59
CA ALA A 378 25.92 -18.76 21.90
C ALA A 378 26.74 -20.02 22.24
N LYS A 379 28.05 -19.94 22.09
CA LYS A 379 28.95 -21.12 22.35
C LYS A 379 28.69 -21.76 23.72
N GLU A 380 28.43 -20.95 24.71
CA GLU A 380 28.22 -21.38 26.11
C GLU A 380 26.83 -21.99 26.35
N LEU A 381 25.85 -21.70 25.47
CA LEU A 381 24.50 -22.28 25.50
C LEU A 381 24.46 -23.64 24.78
N GLY A 382 25.44 -23.96 23.92
CA GLY A 382 25.43 -25.14 23.07
C GLY A 382 24.23 -25.10 22.11
N ASP A 383 23.58 -26.23 21.89
CA ASP A 383 22.48 -26.39 20.91
C ASP A 383 21.11 -25.93 21.45
N ILE A 384 21.06 -25.10 22.52
CA ILE A 384 19.79 -24.65 23.10
C ILE A 384 19.49 -23.22 22.67
N CYS A 385 18.77 -23.09 21.56
CA CYS A 385 18.26 -21.84 21.04
C CYS A 385 16.99 -22.10 20.20
N ILE A 386 16.32 -21.04 19.76
CA ILE A 386 15.09 -21.17 18.96
C ILE A 386 15.39 -21.83 17.60
N ASP A 387 16.44 -21.44 16.92
CA ASP A 387 16.81 -22.00 15.62
C ASP A 387 17.09 -23.50 15.68
N GLU A 388 17.84 -23.95 16.69
CA GLU A 388 18.16 -25.37 16.83
C GLU A 388 16.92 -26.19 17.20
N PHE A 389 15.99 -25.60 17.96
CA PHE A 389 14.69 -26.21 18.19
C PHE A 389 13.95 -26.48 16.85
N PHE A 390 13.92 -25.49 15.95
CA PHE A 390 13.28 -25.69 14.66
C PHE A 390 14.07 -26.62 13.73
N ARG A 391 15.41 -26.60 13.76
CA ARG A 391 16.24 -27.59 13.06
C ARG A 391 15.97 -29.01 13.54
N MET A 392 15.77 -29.21 14.85
CA MET A 392 15.36 -30.51 15.38
C MET A 392 14.00 -30.95 14.78
N LEU A 393 13.01 -30.06 14.73
CA LEU A 393 11.72 -30.37 14.12
C LEU A 393 11.84 -30.69 12.62
N GLU A 394 12.74 -30.01 11.90
CA GLU A 394 13.03 -30.24 10.49
C GLU A 394 13.73 -31.59 10.24
N ARG A 395 14.70 -31.97 11.07
CA ARG A 395 15.33 -33.31 11.00
C ARG A 395 14.33 -34.42 11.18
N ASP A 396 13.38 -34.28 12.08
CA ASP A 396 12.40 -35.27 12.48
C ASP A 396 11.03 -35.10 11.78
N GLN A 397 10.96 -34.50 10.61
CA GLN A 397 9.72 -34.24 9.84
C GLN A 397 8.91 -35.50 9.49
N TYR A 398 9.51 -36.68 9.53
CA TYR A 398 8.79 -37.96 9.35
C TYR A 398 7.70 -38.14 10.42
N LYS A 399 7.82 -37.54 11.60
CA LYS A 399 6.81 -37.52 12.65
C LYS A 399 5.71 -36.47 12.33
N ILE A 400 4.48 -36.93 12.14
CA ILE A 400 3.33 -36.07 11.81
C ILE A 400 3.21 -34.87 12.79
N GLN A 401 3.42 -35.12 14.09
CA GLN A 401 3.34 -34.09 15.13
C GLN A 401 4.33 -32.93 14.88
N TYR A 402 5.54 -33.21 14.44
CA TYR A 402 6.57 -32.19 14.19
C TYR A 402 6.30 -31.42 12.89
N ARG A 403 5.75 -32.05 11.85
CA ARG A 403 5.26 -31.34 10.65
C ARG A 403 4.15 -30.34 10.98
N VAL A 404 3.17 -30.77 11.79
CA VAL A 404 2.06 -29.91 12.21
C VAL A 404 2.59 -28.75 13.07
N MET A 405 3.53 -29.05 13.97
CA MET A 405 4.16 -28.03 14.81
C MET A 405 4.94 -27.02 13.97
N LEU A 406 5.76 -27.47 13.03
CA LEU A 406 6.53 -26.62 12.13
C LEU A 406 5.60 -25.73 11.28
N ALA A 407 4.53 -26.31 10.70
CA ALA A 407 3.56 -25.56 9.92
C ALA A 407 2.85 -24.46 10.72
N ARG A 408 2.66 -24.65 12.02
CA ARG A 408 2.05 -23.64 12.92
C ARG A 408 2.90 -22.38 13.10
N TYR A 409 4.22 -22.49 13.01
CA TYR A 409 5.15 -21.40 13.23
C TYR A 409 5.77 -20.87 11.92
N ARG A 410 5.43 -21.45 10.77
CA ARG A 410 5.82 -20.93 9.46
C ARG A 410 4.88 -19.82 9.03
N GLY A 411 5.48 -18.70 8.63
CA GLY A 411 4.81 -17.54 8.10
C GLY A 411 5.62 -16.90 6.98
N ARG A 412 5.15 -15.76 6.49
CA ARG A 412 5.92 -14.91 5.58
C ARG A 412 6.85 -14.05 6.40
N THR A 413 8.15 -14.27 6.25
CA THR A 413 9.21 -13.53 6.93
C THR A 413 10.01 -12.72 5.92
N ILE A 414 10.65 -11.65 6.39
CA ILE A 414 11.57 -10.87 5.56
C ILE A 414 12.69 -11.81 5.09
N CYS A 415 13.04 -11.73 3.81
CA CYS A 415 14.13 -12.53 3.26
C CYS A 415 15.46 -12.16 3.96
N PRO A 416 16.19 -13.11 4.56
CA PRO A 416 17.41 -12.81 5.29
C PRO A 416 18.57 -12.38 4.38
N ASP A 417 18.56 -12.73 3.09
CA ASP A 417 19.64 -12.41 2.17
C ASP A 417 19.54 -10.97 1.64
N CYS A 418 18.34 -10.52 1.35
CA CYS A 418 18.11 -9.16 0.82
C CYS A 418 17.47 -8.20 1.84
N GLU A 419 17.17 -8.66 3.04
CA GLU A 419 16.55 -7.85 4.12
C GLU A 419 15.30 -7.05 3.65
N GLY A 420 14.54 -7.64 2.70
CA GLY A 420 13.35 -7.02 2.14
C GLY A 420 13.60 -6.06 0.97
N SER A 421 14.84 -5.80 0.57
CA SER A 421 15.18 -4.95 -0.57
C SER A 421 14.74 -5.53 -1.92
N ARG A 422 14.50 -6.85 -2.01
CA ARG A 422 14.14 -7.60 -3.20
C ARG A 422 15.24 -7.75 -4.26
N LEU A 423 16.32 -6.99 -4.13
CA LEU A 423 17.46 -6.97 -5.04
C LEU A 423 18.60 -7.85 -4.53
N ARG A 424 19.52 -8.16 -5.41
CA ARG A 424 20.80 -8.77 -5.04
C ARG A 424 21.63 -7.78 -4.22
N PRO A 425 22.54 -8.26 -3.35
CA PRO A 425 23.41 -7.40 -2.52
C PRO A 425 24.27 -6.42 -3.36
N GLU A 426 24.66 -6.83 -4.57
CA GLU A 426 25.49 -6.02 -5.47
C GLU A 426 24.83 -4.69 -5.86
N ALA A 427 23.51 -4.64 -5.92
CA ALA A 427 22.78 -3.40 -6.19
C ALA A 427 22.95 -2.34 -5.08
N ALA A 428 23.29 -2.75 -3.86
CA ALA A 428 23.53 -1.84 -2.74
C ALA A 428 24.90 -1.17 -2.78
N TYR A 429 25.82 -1.70 -3.58
CA TYR A 429 27.16 -1.10 -3.75
C TYR A 429 27.13 0.13 -4.65
N VAL A 430 26.11 0.24 -5.51
CA VAL A 430 25.95 1.39 -6.39
C VAL A 430 25.24 2.52 -5.65
N LYS A 431 25.81 3.71 -5.67
CA LYS A 431 25.34 4.88 -4.92
C LYS A 431 25.15 6.11 -5.80
N VAL A 432 24.10 6.87 -5.51
CA VAL A 432 23.81 8.19 -6.07
C VAL A 432 23.67 9.16 -4.89
N GLY A 433 24.46 10.21 -4.85
CA GLY A 433 24.48 11.13 -3.69
C GLY A 433 24.77 10.45 -2.36
N GLY A 434 25.58 9.37 -2.37
CA GLY A 434 25.99 8.61 -1.19
C GLY A 434 24.94 7.58 -0.69
N ALA A 435 23.78 7.47 -1.32
CA ALA A 435 22.72 6.51 -0.96
C ALA A 435 22.53 5.44 -2.04
N SER A 436 22.27 4.19 -1.63
CA SER A 436 21.87 3.11 -2.55
C SER A 436 20.39 3.18 -2.90
N ILE A 437 19.99 2.50 -3.99
CA ILE A 437 18.57 2.42 -4.35
C ILE A 437 17.74 1.76 -3.23
N THR A 438 18.31 0.79 -2.52
CA THR A 438 17.67 0.11 -1.40
C THR A 438 17.44 1.02 -0.20
N ASP A 439 18.37 1.92 0.07
CA ASP A 439 18.23 2.95 1.12
C ASP A 439 17.09 3.93 0.75
N LEU A 440 17.08 4.38 -0.50
CA LEU A 440 16.12 5.38 -0.97
C LEU A 440 14.67 4.85 -0.98
N VAL A 441 14.43 3.63 -1.48
CA VAL A 441 13.06 3.09 -1.57
C VAL A 441 12.44 2.77 -0.19
N ASN A 442 13.25 2.64 0.85
CA ASN A 442 12.81 2.39 2.21
C ASN A 442 12.62 3.69 3.04
N LYS A 443 13.03 4.84 2.50
CA LYS A 443 12.73 6.14 3.13
C LYS A 443 11.27 6.53 2.92
N PRO A 444 10.64 7.24 3.87
CA PRO A 444 9.37 7.93 3.65
C PRO A 444 9.48 8.88 2.45
N ILE A 445 8.39 9.01 1.69
CA ILE A 445 8.33 9.89 0.50
C ILE A 445 8.72 11.34 0.85
N SER A 446 8.36 11.83 2.04
CA SER A 446 8.76 13.15 2.52
C SER A 446 10.28 13.31 2.62
N GLU A 447 10.97 12.33 3.25
CA GLU A 447 12.42 12.32 3.35
C GLU A 447 13.10 12.10 1.98
N LEU A 448 12.47 11.29 1.13
CA LEU A 448 12.96 11.03 -0.22
C LEU A 448 12.85 12.28 -1.10
N ARG A 449 11.77 13.03 -1.00
CA ARG A 449 11.61 14.34 -1.66
C ARG A 449 12.72 15.28 -1.24
N ASP A 450 12.91 15.45 0.08
CA ASP A 450 13.94 16.34 0.63
C ASP A 450 15.34 15.92 0.18
N PHE A 451 15.61 14.62 0.05
CA PHE A 451 16.86 14.10 -0.51
C PHE A 451 17.08 14.55 -1.95
N PHE A 452 16.06 14.40 -2.84
CA PHE A 452 16.18 14.77 -4.25
C PHE A 452 16.20 16.29 -4.46
N ASP A 453 15.50 17.06 -3.64
CA ASP A 453 15.49 18.53 -3.70
C ASP A 453 16.86 19.14 -3.35
N HIS A 454 17.66 18.43 -2.53
CA HIS A 454 19.00 18.87 -2.10
C HIS A 454 20.15 18.03 -2.73
N LEU A 455 19.83 17.14 -3.68
CA LEU A 455 20.82 16.27 -4.29
C LEU A 455 21.87 17.08 -5.10
N GLN A 456 23.12 16.92 -4.73
CA GLN A 456 24.25 17.50 -5.46
C GLN A 456 24.94 16.41 -6.28
N LEU A 457 25.03 16.63 -7.57
CA LEU A 457 25.70 15.76 -8.54
C LEU A 457 26.88 16.49 -9.16
N SER A 458 27.84 15.74 -9.69
CA SER A 458 28.88 16.30 -10.55
C SER A 458 28.26 17.00 -11.76
N PRO A 459 28.94 18.00 -12.38
CA PRO A 459 28.41 18.65 -13.59
C PRO A 459 28.08 17.69 -14.73
N HIS A 460 28.85 16.60 -14.88
CA HIS A 460 28.61 15.54 -15.85
C HIS A 460 27.35 14.75 -15.52
N ASP A 461 27.24 14.26 -14.27
CA ASP A 461 26.10 13.45 -13.84
C ASP A 461 24.80 14.26 -13.86
N ALA A 462 24.87 15.55 -13.48
CA ALA A 462 23.73 16.46 -13.55
C ALA A 462 23.22 16.62 -14.99
N GLN A 463 24.11 16.67 -15.98
CA GLN A 463 23.72 16.73 -17.40
C GLN A 463 23.07 15.42 -17.88
N VAL A 464 23.60 14.28 -17.46
CA VAL A 464 23.03 12.95 -17.76
C VAL A 464 21.67 12.77 -17.10
N ALA A 465 21.52 13.19 -15.86
CA ALA A 465 20.30 13.08 -15.07
C ALA A 465 19.23 14.15 -15.40
N ALA A 466 19.56 15.14 -16.22
CA ALA A 466 18.72 16.34 -16.45
C ALA A 466 17.27 16.07 -16.87
N ARG A 467 16.99 14.93 -17.49
CA ARG A 467 15.64 14.49 -17.89
C ARG A 467 14.96 13.60 -16.85
N LEU A 468 15.73 12.92 -16.00
CA LEU A 468 15.20 11.95 -15.03
C LEU A 468 14.82 12.62 -13.71
N LEU A 469 15.66 13.54 -13.23
CA LEU A 469 15.43 14.22 -11.95
C LEU A 469 14.11 14.98 -11.88
N PRO A 470 13.71 15.80 -12.88
CA PRO A 470 12.41 16.48 -12.85
C PRO A 470 11.21 15.52 -12.75
N GLU A 471 11.29 14.36 -13.39
CA GLU A 471 10.23 13.35 -13.35
C GLU A 471 10.13 12.70 -11.97
N ILE A 472 11.26 12.42 -11.32
CA ILE A 472 11.31 11.86 -9.96
C ILE A 472 10.78 12.90 -8.97
N THR A 473 11.34 14.12 -8.98
CA THR A 473 10.98 15.17 -8.02
C THR A 473 9.51 15.58 -8.15
N SER A 474 9.01 15.78 -9.35
CA SER A 474 7.61 16.14 -9.60
C SER A 474 6.65 15.10 -9.03
N ARG A 475 6.89 13.81 -9.29
CA ARG A 475 6.06 12.72 -8.77
C ARG A 475 6.12 12.61 -7.24
N LEU A 476 7.30 12.81 -6.64
CA LEU A 476 7.46 12.83 -5.18
C LEU A 476 6.71 14.00 -4.55
N HIS A 477 6.73 15.18 -5.16
CA HIS A 477 5.95 16.34 -4.73
C HIS A 477 4.46 16.03 -4.79
N PHE A 478 3.94 15.51 -5.91
CA PHE A 478 2.52 15.15 -6.03
C PHE A 478 2.08 14.13 -4.98
N LEU A 479 2.89 13.09 -4.72
CA LEU A 479 2.60 12.12 -3.66
C LEU A 479 2.56 12.76 -2.26
N SER A 480 3.46 13.72 -2.01
CA SER A 480 3.47 14.47 -0.76
C SER A 480 2.23 15.38 -0.63
N ASP A 481 1.85 16.05 -1.72
CA ASP A 481 0.72 16.97 -1.77
C ASP A 481 -0.62 16.27 -1.57
N VAL A 482 -0.77 15.02 -2.06
CA VAL A 482 -1.96 14.20 -1.76
C VAL A 482 -1.93 13.56 -0.37
N GLY A 483 -0.98 13.94 0.50
CA GLY A 483 -0.91 13.46 1.89
C GLY A 483 -0.33 12.07 2.06
N LEU A 484 0.48 11.55 1.10
CA LEU A 484 1.10 10.23 1.15
C LEU A 484 2.59 10.27 1.54
N GLY A 485 3.07 11.38 2.08
CA GLY A 485 4.48 11.57 2.46
C GLY A 485 5.03 10.55 3.45
N TYR A 486 4.17 9.89 4.23
CA TYR A 486 4.55 8.85 5.19
C TYR A 486 4.79 7.46 4.56
N LEU A 487 4.35 7.22 3.32
CA LEU A 487 4.56 5.95 2.64
C LEU A 487 6.03 5.79 2.20
N THR A 488 6.44 4.54 2.00
CA THR A 488 7.72 4.21 1.37
C THR A 488 7.49 3.63 -0.03
N LEU A 489 8.43 3.84 -0.96
CA LEU A 489 8.32 3.30 -2.32
C LEU A 489 8.31 1.77 -2.36
N ASN A 490 8.95 1.11 -1.38
CA ASN A 490 9.02 -0.36 -1.28
C ASN A 490 7.74 -0.99 -0.68
N ARG A 491 6.79 -0.19 -0.18
CA ARG A 491 5.54 -0.74 0.39
C ARG A 491 4.74 -1.49 -0.67
N PRO A 492 4.34 -2.76 -0.41
CA PRO A 492 3.55 -3.56 -1.34
C PRO A 492 2.17 -2.94 -1.61
N SER A 493 1.75 -2.88 -2.87
CA SER A 493 0.47 -2.26 -3.27
C SER A 493 -0.75 -2.95 -2.67
N ASN A 494 -0.68 -4.27 -2.41
CA ASN A 494 -1.76 -5.04 -1.80
C ASN A 494 -1.96 -4.76 -0.28
N THR A 495 -1.08 -3.97 0.34
CA THR A 495 -1.19 -3.54 1.74
C THR A 495 -1.78 -2.14 1.89
N LEU A 496 -2.07 -1.48 0.77
CA LEU A 496 -2.63 -0.14 0.74
C LEU A 496 -4.13 -0.18 1.03
N SER A 497 -4.62 0.85 1.70
CA SER A 497 -6.07 1.12 1.78
C SER A 497 -6.62 1.57 0.43
N GLY A 498 -7.95 1.50 0.25
CA GLY A 498 -8.60 1.99 -0.97
C GLY A 498 -8.29 3.46 -1.25
N GLY A 499 -8.35 4.31 -0.23
CA GLY A 499 -8.03 5.74 -0.35
C GLY A 499 -6.55 6.01 -0.64
N GLU A 500 -5.61 5.25 -0.05
CA GLU A 500 -4.18 5.36 -0.40
C GLU A 500 -3.93 5.00 -1.87
N SER A 501 -4.55 3.91 -2.35
CA SER A 501 -4.44 3.48 -3.76
C SER A 501 -5.01 4.52 -4.72
N GLN A 502 -6.16 5.09 -4.41
CA GLN A 502 -6.80 6.14 -5.20
C GLN A 502 -5.93 7.40 -5.29
N ARG A 503 -5.35 7.85 -4.17
CA ARG A 503 -4.46 9.02 -4.15
C ARG A 503 -3.15 8.78 -4.89
N ILE A 504 -2.61 7.55 -4.87
CA ILE A 504 -1.47 7.16 -5.71
C ILE A 504 -1.84 7.32 -7.19
N ASN A 505 -3.01 6.83 -7.61
CA ASN A 505 -3.47 6.96 -8.99
C ASN A 505 -3.69 8.42 -9.38
N LEU A 506 -4.21 9.26 -8.48
CA LEU A 506 -4.37 10.70 -8.69
C LEU A 506 -3.02 11.39 -8.88
N ALA A 507 -2.04 11.13 -8.01
CA ALA A 507 -0.70 11.68 -8.12
C ALA A 507 0.01 11.25 -9.43
N THR A 508 -0.16 9.99 -9.83
CA THR A 508 0.37 9.47 -11.10
C THR A 508 -0.28 10.17 -12.30
N SER A 509 -1.60 10.42 -12.23
CA SER A 509 -2.33 11.12 -13.29
C SER A 509 -1.88 12.57 -13.46
N LEU A 510 -1.56 13.26 -12.38
CA LEU A 510 -0.96 14.61 -12.41
C LEU A 510 0.42 14.58 -13.08
N GLY A 511 1.23 13.58 -12.77
CA GLY A 511 2.56 13.38 -13.39
C GLY A 511 2.51 13.09 -14.90
N SER A 512 1.37 12.63 -15.44
CA SER A 512 1.23 12.28 -16.86
C SER A 512 1.05 13.49 -17.80
N SER A 513 0.92 14.70 -17.28
CA SER A 513 0.76 15.97 -18.05
C SER A 513 -0.34 15.95 -19.12
N LEU A 514 -1.39 15.14 -18.94
CA LEU A 514 -2.53 15.09 -19.85
C LEU A 514 -3.38 16.35 -19.71
N VAL A 515 -3.68 17.00 -20.82
CA VAL A 515 -4.45 18.25 -20.89
C VAL A 515 -5.73 18.01 -21.71
N GLY A 516 -6.81 18.69 -21.33
CA GLY A 516 -8.08 18.62 -22.06
C GLY A 516 -8.85 17.32 -21.86
N SER A 517 -8.56 16.58 -20.79
CA SER A 517 -9.21 15.33 -20.40
C SER A 517 -10.32 15.53 -19.39
N LEU A 518 -11.20 14.54 -19.24
CA LEU A 518 -12.19 14.45 -18.18
C LEU A 518 -11.72 13.46 -17.12
N TYR A 519 -11.44 13.97 -15.94
CA TYR A 519 -11.13 13.14 -14.77
C TYR A 519 -12.41 12.93 -13.95
N ILE A 520 -12.69 11.68 -13.61
CA ILE A 520 -13.84 11.30 -12.78
C ILE A 520 -13.31 10.58 -11.55
N LEU A 521 -13.57 11.15 -10.36
CA LEU A 521 -13.09 10.63 -9.08
C LEU A 521 -14.27 10.19 -8.21
N ASP A 522 -14.11 9.06 -7.52
CA ASP A 522 -15.11 8.52 -6.61
C ASP A 522 -14.65 8.73 -5.16
N GLU A 523 -15.30 9.67 -4.48
CA GLU A 523 -15.09 9.98 -3.06
C GLU A 523 -13.60 10.07 -2.65
N PRO A 524 -12.79 10.95 -3.24
CA PRO A 524 -11.35 11.00 -2.99
C PRO A 524 -10.98 11.49 -1.59
N SER A 525 -11.91 12.04 -0.81
CA SER A 525 -11.72 12.46 0.59
C SER A 525 -11.76 11.31 1.60
N ILE A 526 -12.11 10.09 1.17
CA ILE A 526 -12.27 8.95 2.08
C ILE A 526 -11.04 8.72 2.96
N GLY A 527 -11.27 8.61 4.27
CA GLY A 527 -10.24 8.35 5.27
C GLY A 527 -9.23 9.51 5.42
N LEU A 528 -9.59 10.72 4.97
CA LEU A 528 -8.80 11.93 5.16
C LEU A 528 -9.24 12.71 6.40
N HIS A 529 -8.27 13.26 7.09
CA HIS A 529 -8.49 14.32 8.05
C HIS A 529 -8.69 15.66 7.32
N SER A 530 -9.43 16.62 7.87
CA SER A 530 -9.73 17.92 7.23
C SER A 530 -8.48 18.65 6.73
N ARG A 531 -7.35 18.57 7.44
CA ARG A 531 -6.05 19.07 6.97
C ARG A 531 -5.62 18.46 5.62
N ASP A 532 -5.81 17.15 5.48
CA ASP A 532 -5.39 16.44 4.28
C ASP A 532 -6.41 16.66 3.14
N THR A 533 -7.68 16.93 3.47
CA THR A 533 -8.73 17.35 2.52
C THR A 533 -8.39 18.71 1.89
N GLU A 534 -7.89 19.69 2.65
CA GLU A 534 -7.43 20.97 2.09
C GLU A 534 -6.31 20.79 1.05
N ARG A 535 -5.36 19.91 1.32
CA ARG A 535 -4.29 19.56 0.36
C ARG A 535 -4.86 18.92 -0.90
N LEU A 536 -5.80 17.99 -0.73
CA LEU A 536 -6.49 17.35 -1.85
C LEU A 536 -7.24 18.38 -2.73
N ILE A 537 -7.93 19.34 -2.12
CA ILE A 537 -8.60 20.43 -2.85
C ILE A 537 -7.60 21.22 -3.69
N HIS A 538 -6.43 21.53 -3.13
CA HIS A 538 -5.37 22.21 -3.88
C HIS A 538 -4.94 21.39 -5.12
N VAL A 539 -4.74 20.09 -4.96
CA VAL A 539 -4.39 19.17 -6.04
C VAL A 539 -5.48 19.09 -7.12
N LEU A 540 -6.75 18.98 -6.72
CA LEU A 540 -7.87 18.98 -7.66
C LEU A 540 -7.98 20.29 -8.46
N ARG A 541 -7.70 21.43 -7.82
CA ARG A 541 -7.63 22.73 -8.51
C ARG A 541 -6.45 22.81 -9.47
N GLN A 542 -5.28 22.32 -9.09
CA GLN A 542 -4.13 22.22 -10.01
C GLN A 542 -4.48 21.38 -11.25
N LEU A 543 -5.13 20.21 -11.07
CA LEU A 543 -5.56 19.36 -12.18
C LEU A 543 -6.54 20.07 -13.12
N ARG A 544 -7.45 20.88 -12.58
CA ARG A 544 -8.35 21.75 -13.34
C ARG A 544 -7.58 22.85 -14.09
N ASP A 545 -6.66 23.55 -13.40
CA ASP A 545 -5.95 24.72 -13.91
C ASP A 545 -5.00 24.40 -15.07
N VAL A 546 -4.54 23.17 -15.17
CA VAL A 546 -3.82 22.65 -16.34
C VAL A 546 -4.73 22.54 -17.59
N GLY A 547 -6.05 22.69 -17.43
CA GLY A 547 -7.02 22.70 -18.53
C GLY A 547 -7.84 21.41 -18.63
N ASN A 548 -7.99 20.68 -17.54
CA ASN A 548 -8.83 19.49 -17.47
C ASN A 548 -10.20 19.79 -16.86
N THR A 549 -11.18 18.94 -17.17
CA THR A 549 -12.47 18.91 -16.48
C THR A 549 -12.40 17.86 -15.38
N VAL A 550 -12.68 18.24 -14.14
CA VAL A 550 -12.60 17.35 -12.99
C VAL A 550 -14.00 17.16 -12.41
N VAL A 551 -14.53 15.96 -12.51
CA VAL A 551 -15.82 15.57 -11.93
C VAL A 551 -15.57 14.69 -10.73
N VAL A 552 -16.05 15.12 -9.57
CA VAL A 552 -15.86 14.42 -8.29
C VAL A 552 -17.21 14.03 -7.73
N VAL A 553 -17.40 12.73 -7.44
CA VAL A 553 -18.54 12.27 -6.65
C VAL A 553 -18.14 12.44 -5.19
N GLU A 554 -18.82 13.30 -4.42
CA GLU A 554 -18.39 13.66 -3.08
C GLU A 554 -19.51 14.03 -2.11
N HIS A 555 -19.19 13.88 -0.83
CA HIS A 555 -20.05 14.21 0.32
C HIS A 555 -19.34 15.14 1.33
N ASP A 556 -18.05 15.35 1.18
CA ASP A 556 -17.26 16.22 2.05
C ASP A 556 -17.62 17.70 1.84
N GLU A 557 -17.92 18.41 2.94
CA GLU A 557 -18.36 19.81 2.89
C GLU A 557 -17.30 20.73 2.27
N ASP A 558 -16.02 20.54 2.60
CA ASP A 558 -14.93 21.40 2.14
C ASP A 558 -14.72 21.26 0.63
N ILE A 559 -14.84 20.05 0.10
CA ILE A 559 -14.74 19.79 -1.35
C ILE A 559 -15.97 20.35 -2.09
N ILE A 560 -17.17 20.18 -1.53
CA ILE A 560 -18.41 20.73 -2.14
C ILE A 560 -18.32 22.26 -2.20
N ARG A 561 -17.87 22.91 -1.11
CA ARG A 561 -17.69 24.40 -1.08
C ARG A 561 -16.57 24.87 -2.00
N ALA A 562 -15.57 24.04 -2.29
CA ALA A 562 -14.46 24.35 -3.18
C ALA A 562 -14.78 24.19 -4.67
N ALA A 563 -15.95 23.62 -5.02
CA ALA A 563 -16.35 23.34 -6.39
C ALA A 563 -16.70 24.62 -7.17
N ASP A 564 -16.36 24.65 -8.46
CA ASP A 564 -16.84 25.69 -9.38
C ASP A 564 -18.30 25.46 -9.80
N TYR A 565 -18.75 24.21 -9.80
CA TYR A 565 -20.08 23.81 -10.20
C TYR A 565 -20.53 22.56 -9.44
N ILE A 566 -21.76 22.55 -8.96
CA ILE A 566 -22.33 21.42 -8.21
C ILE A 566 -23.52 20.85 -8.98
N ILE A 567 -23.68 19.53 -8.94
CA ILE A 567 -24.83 18.79 -9.44
C ILE A 567 -25.36 17.95 -8.27
N ASP A 568 -26.51 18.32 -7.74
CA ASP A 568 -27.14 17.60 -6.64
C ASP A 568 -28.22 16.64 -7.18
N ILE A 569 -28.05 15.33 -6.88
CA ILE A 569 -28.94 14.27 -7.36
C ILE A 569 -29.75 13.73 -6.17
N GLY A 570 -31.06 13.79 -6.31
CA GLY A 570 -31.99 13.38 -5.28
C GLY A 570 -33.42 13.25 -5.81
N PRO A 571 -34.42 13.67 -5.00
CA PRO A 571 -34.32 14.16 -3.62
C PRO A 571 -33.96 13.06 -2.61
N GLU A 572 -34.31 11.80 -2.88
CA GLU A 572 -34.16 10.64 -2.01
C GLU A 572 -33.23 9.59 -2.65
N ALA A 573 -33.14 8.40 -2.06
CA ALA A 573 -32.38 7.27 -2.52
C ALA A 573 -33.23 6.27 -3.36
N GLY A 574 -32.55 5.48 -4.19
CA GLY A 574 -33.16 4.40 -4.99
C GLY A 574 -34.21 4.92 -5.96
N ARG A 575 -35.41 4.35 -5.96
CA ARG A 575 -36.50 4.71 -6.87
C ARG A 575 -37.06 6.13 -6.66
N LEU A 576 -36.88 6.68 -5.47
CA LEU A 576 -37.31 8.05 -5.12
C LEU A 576 -36.23 9.08 -5.45
N GLY A 577 -34.99 8.64 -5.76
CA GLY A 577 -33.93 9.44 -6.28
C GLY A 577 -33.89 9.56 -7.80
N GLY A 578 -32.73 9.86 -8.33
CA GLY A 578 -32.44 9.87 -9.78
C GLY A 578 -32.86 11.13 -10.53
N GLU A 579 -33.21 12.21 -9.83
CA GLU A 579 -33.55 13.50 -10.42
C GLU A 579 -32.44 14.51 -10.12
N VAL A 580 -32.22 15.48 -11.00
CA VAL A 580 -31.35 16.63 -10.69
C VAL A 580 -32.18 17.62 -9.86
N VAL A 581 -31.86 17.69 -8.58
CA VAL A 581 -32.56 18.60 -7.63
C VAL A 581 -32.08 20.01 -7.81
N TRP A 582 -30.76 20.16 -7.99
CA TRP A 582 -30.11 21.42 -8.24
C TRP A 582 -28.85 21.24 -9.07
N ALA A 583 -28.55 22.20 -9.94
CA ALA A 583 -27.30 22.26 -10.69
C ALA A 583 -26.92 23.71 -10.97
N GLY A 584 -25.73 24.12 -10.57
CA GLY A 584 -25.25 25.49 -10.74
C GLY A 584 -23.91 25.74 -10.09
N PRO A 585 -23.35 26.95 -10.27
CA PRO A 585 -22.18 27.40 -9.53
C PRO A 585 -22.54 27.50 -8.04
N TYR A 586 -21.59 27.17 -7.16
CA TYR A 586 -21.81 27.34 -5.73
C TYR A 586 -21.81 28.83 -5.39
N ASP A 587 -22.88 29.30 -4.79
CA ASP A 587 -23.03 30.63 -4.21
C ASP A 587 -23.76 30.47 -2.87
N ASP A 588 -23.31 31.15 -1.82
CA ASP A 588 -23.90 31.12 -0.47
C ASP A 588 -25.38 31.58 -0.45
N HIS A 589 -25.88 32.13 -1.55
CA HIS A 589 -27.27 32.58 -1.71
C HIS A 589 -28.15 31.67 -2.57
N VAL A 590 -27.77 30.39 -2.72
CA VAL A 590 -28.55 29.41 -3.49
C VAL A 590 -29.95 29.26 -2.89
N ALA A 591 -30.96 29.76 -3.60
CA ALA A 591 -32.35 29.65 -3.21
C ALA A 591 -32.94 28.34 -3.77
N VAL A 592 -32.85 27.26 -3.02
CA VAL A 592 -33.65 26.05 -3.23
C VAL A 592 -34.74 26.00 -2.17
N ALA A 593 -35.96 25.58 -2.56
CA ALA A 593 -37.04 25.45 -1.56
C ALA A 593 -36.60 24.47 -0.45
N PRO A 594 -36.75 24.84 0.82
CA PRO A 594 -36.36 23.99 1.96
C PRO A 594 -36.98 22.58 1.85
N GLY A 595 -36.19 21.56 2.13
CA GLY A 595 -36.59 20.15 2.05
C GLY A 595 -36.54 19.53 0.65
N LYS A 596 -36.13 20.27 -0.39
CA LYS A 596 -35.91 19.72 -1.72
C LYS A 596 -34.50 19.17 -1.93
N SER A 597 -33.49 19.79 -1.30
CA SER A 597 -32.10 19.38 -1.39
C SER A 597 -31.51 19.32 0.02
N HIS A 598 -31.28 18.12 0.51
CA HIS A 598 -30.59 17.93 1.79
C HIS A 598 -29.18 18.52 1.76
N THR A 599 -28.48 18.47 0.61
CA THR A 599 -27.17 19.09 0.46
C THR A 599 -27.22 20.60 0.72
N VAL A 600 -28.14 21.30 0.05
CA VAL A 600 -28.28 22.76 0.22
C VAL A 600 -28.77 23.11 1.61
N ASP A 601 -29.68 22.34 2.19
CA ASP A 601 -30.19 22.57 3.54
C ASP A 601 -29.06 22.44 4.61
N PHE A 602 -28.13 21.48 4.44
CA PHE A 602 -26.95 21.37 5.31
C PHE A 602 -25.91 22.49 5.06
N LEU A 603 -25.62 22.81 3.80
CA LEU A 603 -24.63 23.86 3.46
C LEU A 603 -25.10 25.26 3.88
N SER A 604 -26.40 25.53 3.85
CA SER A 604 -27.01 26.78 4.32
C SER A 604 -27.22 26.84 5.83
N GLY A 605 -27.03 25.74 6.54
CA GLY A 605 -27.27 25.60 7.98
C GLY A 605 -28.75 25.44 8.37
N ALA A 606 -29.66 25.25 7.41
CA ALA A 606 -31.07 24.96 7.68
C ALA A 606 -31.22 23.58 8.35
N GLU A 607 -30.43 22.59 7.96
CA GLU A 607 -30.23 21.31 8.66
C GLU A 607 -28.83 21.25 9.26
N GLN A 608 -28.69 20.72 10.48
CA GLN A 608 -27.42 20.56 11.16
C GLN A 608 -27.41 19.32 12.03
N ILE A 609 -26.27 18.65 12.12
CA ILE A 609 -26.00 17.65 13.15
C ILE A 609 -25.69 18.40 14.44
N LYS A 610 -26.63 18.36 15.40
CA LYS A 610 -26.55 19.14 16.64
C LYS A 610 -25.53 18.54 17.61
N VAL A 611 -24.78 19.39 18.27
CA VAL A 611 -23.92 19.00 19.39
C VAL A 611 -24.82 18.54 20.55
N PRO A 612 -24.53 17.38 21.19
CA PRO A 612 -25.29 16.94 22.37
C PRO A 612 -25.25 17.98 23.49
N LEU A 613 -26.39 18.22 24.13
CA LEU A 613 -26.53 19.18 25.25
C LEU A 613 -25.68 18.82 26.48
N SER A 614 -25.39 17.52 26.66
CA SER A 614 -24.55 17.00 27.74
C SER A 614 -23.82 15.75 27.28
N ARG A 615 -22.60 15.54 27.79
CA ARG A 615 -21.83 14.32 27.55
C ARG A 615 -22.21 13.24 28.56
N ARG A 616 -22.25 11.98 28.14
CA ARG A 616 -22.47 10.85 29.05
C ARG A 616 -21.32 10.73 30.04
N ALA A 617 -21.67 10.64 31.32
CA ALA A 617 -20.68 10.33 32.35
C ALA A 617 -20.32 8.84 32.31
N TRP A 618 -19.04 8.54 32.53
CA TRP A 618 -18.54 7.18 32.62
C TRP A 618 -17.74 6.98 33.90
N ASN A 619 -17.74 5.75 34.43
CA ASN A 619 -17.00 5.36 35.59
C ASN A 619 -16.22 4.06 35.42
N ARG A 620 -16.33 3.42 34.23
CA ARG A 620 -15.63 2.20 33.87
C ARG A 620 -14.83 2.42 32.62
N SER A 621 -13.66 1.81 32.56
CA SER A 621 -12.76 1.94 31.39
C SER A 621 -11.83 0.76 31.28
N ILE A 622 -11.30 0.56 30.06
CA ILE A 622 -10.18 -0.33 29.76
C ILE A 622 -9.01 0.54 29.36
N SER A 623 -7.85 0.32 29.98
CA SER A 623 -6.63 1.06 29.70
C SER A 623 -5.59 0.14 29.07
N LEU A 624 -4.95 0.61 28.01
CA LEU A 624 -3.75 0.02 27.44
C LEU A 624 -2.54 0.85 27.86
N ARG A 625 -1.49 0.17 28.31
CA ARG A 625 -0.24 0.79 28.76
C ARG A 625 0.90 0.43 27.83
N GLY A 626 1.75 1.42 27.52
CA GLY A 626 2.99 1.23 26.81
C GLY A 626 2.83 0.65 25.40
N VAL A 627 1.85 1.09 24.63
CA VAL A 627 1.56 0.56 23.28
C VAL A 627 2.64 1.01 22.30
N ARG A 628 3.34 0.05 21.65
CA ARG A 628 4.49 0.29 20.76
C ARG A 628 4.39 -0.33 19.37
N ALA A 629 3.26 -0.88 19.01
CA ALA A 629 3.06 -1.51 17.71
C ALA A 629 3.23 -0.51 16.54
N ASN A 630 3.90 -0.91 15.48
CA ASN A 630 4.16 -0.10 14.28
C ASN A 630 4.80 1.26 14.62
N ASN A 631 4.08 2.36 14.33
CA ASN A 631 4.57 3.72 14.59
C ASN A 631 4.25 4.26 15.99
N LEU A 632 3.51 3.53 16.82
CA LEU A 632 3.11 3.96 18.16
C LEU A 632 4.32 4.05 19.11
N LYS A 633 4.41 5.15 19.88
CA LYS A 633 5.59 5.55 20.65
C LYS A 633 5.53 5.22 22.15
N GLY A 634 4.96 4.08 22.53
CA GLY A 634 4.82 3.68 23.92
C GLY A 634 3.74 4.48 24.64
N ILE A 635 2.59 4.65 23.98
CA ILE A 635 1.48 5.46 24.49
C ILE A 635 0.63 4.70 25.49
N ASP A 636 0.09 5.46 26.46
CA ASP A 636 -0.94 5.00 27.39
C ASP A 636 -2.26 5.58 26.96
N VAL A 637 -3.29 4.73 26.79
CA VAL A 637 -4.60 5.15 26.27
C VAL A 637 -5.71 4.52 27.08
N ARG A 638 -6.78 5.28 27.31
CA ARG A 638 -7.96 4.86 28.07
C ARG A 638 -9.21 4.84 27.18
N PHE A 639 -9.92 3.72 27.21
CA PHE A 639 -11.18 3.53 26.49
C PHE A 639 -12.35 3.47 27.52
N PRO A 640 -13.11 4.54 27.69
CA PRO A 640 -14.31 4.55 28.48
C PRO A 640 -15.37 3.57 28.01
N LEU A 641 -16.13 2.96 28.94
CA LEU A 641 -17.20 2.00 28.66
C LEU A 641 -18.60 2.62 28.83
N GLY A 642 -19.56 2.15 28.04
CA GLY A 642 -20.97 2.61 28.07
C GLY A 642 -21.16 3.99 27.42
N VAL A 643 -20.21 4.46 26.65
CA VAL A 643 -20.21 5.76 25.96
C VAL A 643 -19.70 5.63 24.53
N MET A 644 -19.81 6.72 23.76
CA MET A 644 -19.24 6.83 22.41
C MET A 644 -17.83 7.42 22.47
N THR A 645 -16.82 6.61 22.23
CA THR A 645 -15.42 7.05 22.12
C THR A 645 -15.04 7.14 20.65
N VAL A 646 -14.48 8.29 20.23
CA VAL A 646 -13.99 8.50 18.86
C VAL A 646 -12.47 8.60 18.89
N VAL A 647 -11.80 7.75 18.10
CA VAL A 647 -10.33 7.78 17.89
C VAL A 647 -10.07 8.53 16.61
N THR A 648 -9.45 9.69 16.70
CA THR A 648 -9.21 10.63 15.61
C THR A 648 -7.72 10.93 15.42
N GLY A 649 -7.38 11.73 14.43
CA GLY A 649 -6.02 12.15 14.09
C GLY A 649 -5.73 12.07 12.60
N VAL A 650 -4.62 12.63 12.16
CA VAL A 650 -4.22 12.69 10.75
C VAL A 650 -4.03 11.28 10.13
N SER A 651 -4.04 11.21 8.79
CA SER A 651 -3.80 9.95 8.08
C SER A 651 -2.41 9.39 8.43
N GLY A 652 -2.33 8.07 8.71
CA GLY A 652 -1.08 7.42 9.11
C GLY A 652 -0.62 7.68 10.56
N SER A 653 -1.41 8.34 11.41
CA SER A 653 -1.04 8.61 12.83
C SER A 653 -1.04 7.39 13.75
N GLY A 654 -1.59 6.24 13.29
CA GLY A 654 -1.59 4.99 14.06
C GLY A 654 -2.94 4.57 14.63
N LYS A 655 -4.06 5.20 14.24
CA LYS A 655 -5.42 4.89 14.73
C LYS A 655 -5.80 3.42 14.56
N SER A 656 -5.71 2.89 13.34
CA SER A 656 -6.07 1.49 13.07
C SER A 656 -5.11 0.52 13.77
N THR A 657 -3.84 0.89 13.92
CA THR A 657 -2.87 0.12 14.72
C THR A 657 -3.31 0.05 16.17
N LEU A 658 -3.64 1.19 16.81
CA LEU A 658 -4.08 1.24 18.20
C LEU A 658 -5.35 0.42 18.41
N VAL A 659 -6.39 0.67 17.59
CA VAL A 659 -7.72 0.13 17.84
C VAL A 659 -7.87 -1.30 17.33
N ARG A 660 -7.50 -1.56 16.06
CA ARG A 660 -7.67 -2.89 15.45
C ARG A 660 -6.56 -3.85 15.80
N ASP A 661 -5.28 -3.43 15.63
CA ASP A 661 -4.16 -4.37 15.73
C ASP A 661 -3.72 -4.61 17.18
N VAL A 662 -3.98 -3.65 18.10
CA VAL A 662 -3.65 -3.81 19.52
C VAL A 662 -4.90 -4.04 20.36
N PHE A 663 -5.79 -3.05 20.49
CA PHE A 663 -6.92 -3.09 21.42
C PHE A 663 -7.90 -4.23 21.14
N TYR A 664 -8.42 -4.32 19.93
CA TYR A 664 -9.35 -5.38 19.54
C TYR A 664 -8.76 -6.78 19.71
N ARG A 665 -7.54 -6.99 19.19
CA ARG A 665 -6.87 -8.29 19.30
C ARG A 665 -6.50 -8.64 20.74
N ALA A 666 -6.15 -7.66 21.57
CA ALA A 666 -5.90 -7.87 23.01
C ALA A 666 -7.16 -8.35 23.73
N ILE A 667 -8.32 -7.77 23.41
CA ILE A 667 -9.61 -8.19 23.98
C ILE A 667 -10.00 -9.59 23.49
N LEU A 668 -9.84 -9.91 22.19
CA LEU A 668 -10.08 -11.26 21.68
C LEU A 668 -9.26 -12.30 22.44
N ARG A 669 -8.01 -11.96 22.71
CA ARG A 669 -7.11 -12.82 23.48
C ARG A 669 -7.55 -12.98 24.93
N HIS A 670 -8.07 -11.91 25.55
CA HIS A 670 -8.61 -11.96 26.92
C HIS A 670 -9.82 -12.92 27.01
N PHE A 671 -10.63 -12.99 25.94
CA PHE A 671 -11.78 -13.90 25.84
C PHE A 671 -11.43 -15.29 25.29
N ASP A 672 -10.14 -15.64 25.12
CA ASP A 672 -9.68 -16.89 24.50
C ASP A 672 -10.26 -17.16 23.09
N ILE A 673 -10.67 -16.10 22.38
CA ILE A 673 -11.15 -16.19 21.00
C ILE A 673 -9.96 -16.30 20.06
N ALA A 674 -9.99 -17.27 19.14
CA ALA A 674 -8.95 -17.44 18.14
C ALA A 674 -8.88 -16.23 17.21
N GLY A 675 -7.67 -15.68 17.03
CA GLY A 675 -7.40 -14.53 16.17
C GLY A 675 -5.91 -14.28 16.05
N ASP A 676 -5.56 -13.25 15.28
CA ASP A 676 -4.17 -12.81 15.15
C ASP A 676 -3.62 -12.32 16.50
N ALA A 677 -2.30 -12.42 16.67
CA ALA A 677 -1.64 -11.87 17.86
C ALA A 677 -1.82 -10.34 17.92
N PRO A 678 -2.05 -9.78 19.11
CA PRO A 678 -2.07 -8.32 19.28
C PRO A 678 -0.66 -7.74 19.06
N GLY A 679 -0.61 -6.49 18.59
CA GLY A 679 0.64 -5.72 18.55
C GLY A 679 1.21 -5.45 19.94
N GLU A 680 2.41 -4.89 20.00
CA GLU A 680 3.15 -4.69 21.26
C GLU A 680 2.46 -3.73 22.23
N TYR A 681 2.23 -4.19 23.47
CA TYR A 681 1.76 -3.37 24.60
C TYR A 681 2.25 -3.97 25.90
N MET A 682 2.40 -3.16 26.96
CA MET A 682 2.87 -3.63 28.27
C MET A 682 1.77 -4.35 29.06
N SER A 683 0.65 -3.69 29.29
CA SER A 683 -0.47 -4.25 30.03
C SER A 683 -1.83 -3.74 29.51
N MET A 684 -2.87 -4.52 29.76
CA MET A 684 -4.26 -4.14 29.59
C MET A 684 -4.97 -4.28 30.94
N GLU A 685 -5.52 -3.19 31.43
CA GLU A 685 -6.04 -3.06 32.77
C GLU A 685 -7.45 -2.45 32.76
N GLY A 686 -8.21 -2.63 33.85
CA GLY A 686 -9.50 -1.99 34.02
C GLY A 686 -10.69 -2.96 34.05
N ASP A 687 -11.86 -2.48 33.67
CA ASP A 687 -13.15 -3.16 33.87
C ASP A 687 -13.47 -4.17 32.73
N LEU A 688 -12.56 -5.08 32.44
CA LEU A 688 -12.72 -6.10 31.38
C LEU A 688 -13.94 -7.00 31.59
N ASP A 689 -14.26 -7.33 32.83
CA ASP A 689 -15.43 -8.14 33.16
C ASP A 689 -16.77 -7.46 32.86
N SER A 690 -16.78 -6.17 32.64
CA SER A 690 -17.97 -5.38 32.30
C SER A 690 -18.44 -5.62 30.85
N ILE A 691 -17.61 -6.15 30.00
CA ILE A 691 -17.95 -6.55 28.65
C ILE A 691 -17.99 -8.07 28.53
N LYS A 692 -18.87 -8.60 27.69
CA LYS A 692 -19.02 -10.06 27.47
C LYS A 692 -18.71 -10.48 26.05
N ALA A 693 -18.67 -9.54 25.13
CA ALA A 693 -18.30 -9.77 23.73
C ALA A 693 -17.66 -8.52 23.14
N VAL A 694 -16.90 -8.70 22.08
CA VAL A 694 -16.34 -7.62 21.26
C VAL A 694 -16.65 -7.91 19.79
N GLU A 695 -17.08 -6.88 19.07
CA GLU A 695 -17.42 -6.98 17.65
C GLU A 695 -16.73 -5.88 16.86
N PHE A 696 -16.00 -6.27 15.81
CA PHE A 696 -15.34 -5.35 14.89
C PHE A 696 -16.18 -5.22 13.61
N VAL A 697 -16.70 -4.03 13.37
CA VAL A 697 -17.57 -3.73 12.23
C VAL A 697 -16.75 -2.96 11.20
N ASP A 698 -16.23 -3.68 10.22
CA ASP A 698 -15.44 -3.18 9.11
C ASP A 698 -16.27 -3.04 7.82
N GLN A 699 -15.67 -2.46 6.78
CA GLN A 699 -16.26 -2.25 5.46
C GLN A 699 -16.29 -3.52 4.59
N ASN A 700 -15.76 -4.65 5.07
CA ASN A 700 -15.76 -5.90 4.31
C ASN A 700 -17.20 -6.39 4.02
N PRO A 701 -17.45 -7.03 2.87
CA PRO A 701 -18.74 -7.60 2.54
C PRO A 701 -19.27 -8.55 3.63
N ILE A 702 -20.59 -8.54 3.84
CA ILE A 702 -21.30 -9.36 4.86
C ILE A 702 -21.21 -10.87 4.62
N GLY A 703 -20.51 -11.31 3.57
CA GLY A 703 -20.22 -12.71 3.28
C GLY A 703 -19.30 -12.85 2.09
N LYS A 704 -18.60 -13.98 2.04
CA LYS A 704 -17.64 -14.29 0.95
C LYS A 704 -18.30 -14.76 -0.36
N SER A 705 -19.60 -15.08 -0.33
CA SER A 705 -20.34 -15.59 -1.47
C SER A 705 -21.10 -14.46 -2.17
N SER A 706 -21.12 -14.47 -3.51
CA SER A 706 -21.98 -13.63 -4.35
C SER A 706 -23.48 -13.70 -4.00
N ARG A 707 -23.87 -14.78 -3.30
CA ARG A 707 -25.25 -15.05 -2.85
C ARG A 707 -25.61 -14.42 -1.50
N SER A 708 -24.62 -13.89 -0.77
CA SER A 708 -24.86 -13.16 0.46
C SER A 708 -25.63 -11.87 0.17
N ASN A 709 -26.69 -11.61 0.91
CA ASN A 709 -27.55 -10.43 0.75
C ASN A 709 -28.11 -9.95 2.11
N PRO A 710 -28.64 -8.72 2.19
CA PRO A 710 -29.15 -8.13 3.43
C PRO A 710 -30.23 -8.97 4.11
N ALA A 711 -31.22 -9.47 3.34
CA ALA A 711 -32.32 -10.25 3.89
C ALA A 711 -31.86 -11.56 4.56
N THR A 712 -30.85 -12.22 3.99
CA THR A 712 -30.26 -13.43 4.57
C THR A 712 -29.47 -13.12 5.85
N TYR A 713 -28.74 -12.02 5.83
CA TYR A 713 -27.87 -11.64 6.96
C TYR A 713 -28.68 -11.32 8.22
N VAL A 714 -29.76 -10.53 8.09
CA VAL A 714 -30.67 -10.22 9.21
C VAL A 714 -31.68 -11.35 9.50
N LYS A 715 -31.54 -12.50 8.83
CA LYS A 715 -32.43 -13.69 8.98
C LYS A 715 -33.91 -13.42 8.65
N ALA A 716 -34.22 -12.39 7.90
CA ALA A 716 -35.56 -12.13 7.39
C ALA A 716 -35.95 -13.14 6.30
N TYR A 717 -34.98 -13.58 5.49
CA TYR A 717 -35.21 -14.55 4.44
C TYR A 717 -35.66 -15.92 4.96
N ASP A 718 -35.28 -16.31 6.17
CA ASP A 718 -35.74 -17.53 6.81
C ASP A 718 -37.27 -17.51 7.01
N GLU A 719 -37.84 -16.41 7.43
CA GLU A 719 -39.28 -16.23 7.59
C GLU A 719 -40.00 -16.19 6.23
N ILE A 720 -39.40 -15.53 5.23
CA ILE A 720 -39.93 -15.52 3.86
C ILE A 720 -39.97 -16.95 3.28
N ARG A 721 -38.94 -17.75 3.46
CA ARG A 721 -38.93 -19.16 3.00
C ARG A 721 -40.01 -19.98 3.68
N LYS A 722 -40.24 -19.81 4.98
CA LYS A 722 -41.34 -20.47 5.71
C LYS A 722 -42.70 -20.05 5.13
N LEU A 723 -42.88 -18.76 4.87
CA LEU A 723 -44.09 -18.21 4.29
C LEU A 723 -44.39 -18.78 2.88
N MET A 724 -43.35 -18.89 2.03
CA MET A 724 -43.51 -19.45 0.68
C MET A 724 -43.79 -20.95 0.71
N ALA A 725 -43.19 -21.70 1.61
CA ALA A 725 -43.47 -23.13 1.81
C ALA A 725 -44.85 -23.42 2.38
N ALA A 726 -45.46 -22.48 3.05
CA ALA A 726 -46.83 -22.60 3.58
C ALA A 726 -47.92 -22.36 2.55
N GLN A 727 -47.56 -21.94 1.31
CA GLN A 727 -48.55 -21.68 0.24
C GLN A 727 -49.17 -22.98 -0.28
N PRO A 728 -50.47 -22.95 -0.69
CA PRO A 728 -51.17 -24.16 -1.12
C PRO A 728 -50.46 -24.94 -2.23
N LEU A 729 -49.95 -24.26 -3.25
CA LEU A 729 -49.19 -24.91 -4.33
C LEU A 729 -47.89 -25.54 -3.83
N SER A 730 -47.21 -24.92 -2.89
CA SER A 730 -45.99 -25.50 -2.26
C SER A 730 -46.31 -26.78 -1.52
N GLN A 731 -47.42 -26.82 -0.80
CA GLN A 731 -47.84 -28.04 -0.08
C GLN A 731 -48.23 -29.16 -1.04
N GLN A 732 -48.89 -28.83 -2.15
CA GLN A 732 -49.24 -29.81 -3.20
C GLN A 732 -48.00 -30.41 -3.87
N LEU A 733 -46.96 -29.58 -4.12
CA LEU A 733 -45.70 -30.02 -4.73
C LEU A 733 -44.69 -30.59 -3.73
N GLY A 734 -45.02 -30.62 -2.44
CA GLY A 734 -44.16 -31.12 -1.37
C GLY A 734 -42.93 -30.26 -1.11
N PHE A 735 -42.98 -28.96 -1.45
CA PHE A 735 -41.91 -28.02 -1.28
C PHE A 735 -41.70 -27.68 0.23
N LYS A 736 -40.42 -27.71 0.63
CA LYS A 736 -39.98 -27.35 1.98
C LYS A 736 -39.35 -25.94 1.98
N PRO A 737 -39.15 -25.31 3.12
CA PRO A 737 -38.43 -24.00 3.18
C PRO A 737 -37.06 -24.05 2.50
N ALA A 738 -36.38 -25.20 2.47
CA ALA A 738 -35.11 -25.38 1.77
C ALA A 738 -35.23 -25.27 0.25
N THR A 739 -36.39 -25.60 -0.34
CA THR A 739 -36.67 -25.46 -1.79
C THR A 739 -36.57 -24.01 -2.25
N PHE A 740 -36.93 -23.05 -1.39
CA PHE A 740 -36.84 -21.61 -1.66
C PHE A 740 -35.48 -21.00 -1.29
N SER A 741 -34.45 -21.84 -1.12
CA SER A 741 -33.08 -21.39 -0.87
C SER A 741 -32.27 -21.39 -2.16
N PHE A 742 -31.64 -20.26 -2.48
CA PHE A 742 -30.65 -20.17 -3.58
C PHE A 742 -29.28 -20.75 -3.20
N ASN A 743 -29.07 -21.14 -1.92
CA ASN A 743 -27.84 -21.78 -1.45
C ASN A 743 -27.93 -23.32 -1.41
N ALA A 744 -29.15 -23.89 -1.29
CA ALA A 744 -29.36 -25.31 -1.20
C ALA A 744 -29.80 -25.88 -2.57
N GLU A 745 -29.48 -27.17 -2.80
CA GLU A 745 -29.99 -27.89 -3.97
C GLU A 745 -31.48 -28.16 -3.84
N GLY A 746 -32.14 -28.26 -4.98
CA GLY A 746 -33.59 -28.53 -5.04
C GLY A 746 -34.33 -27.51 -5.86
N GLY A 747 -34.47 -26.28 -5.40
CA GLY A 747 -35.22 -25.25 -6.10
C GLY A 747 -34.41 -24.20 -6.85
N ARG A 748 -33.11 -24.10 -6.60
CA ARG A 748 -32.21 -23.15 -7.31
C ARG A 748 -31.99 -23.54 -8.77
N CYS A 749 -31.72 -22.56 -9.62
CA CYS A 749 -31.28 -22.80 -10.98
C CYS A 749 -30.03 -23.70 -11.01
N PRO A 750 -30.00 -24.82 -11.76
CA PRO A 750 -28.87 -25.74 -11.79
C PRO A 750 -27.64 -25.13 -12.50
N GLU A 751 -27.83 -24.26 -13.47
CA GLU A 751 -26.75 -23.66 -14.27
C GLU A 751 -25.98 -22.60 -13.48
N CYS A 752 -26.64 -21.54 -13.04
CA CYS A 752 -25.99 -20.49 -12.22
C CYS A 752 -25.88 -20.87 -10.73
N LYS A 753 -26.37 -22.03 -10.33
CA LYS A 753 -26.38 -22.53 -8.93
C LYS A 753 -26.97 -21.53 -7.92
N GLY A 754 -27.89 -20.68 -8.37
CA GLY A 754 -28.59 -19.69 -7.56
C GLY A 754 -27.95 -18.29 -7.54
N ASP A 755 -26.90 -18.03 -8.32
CA ASP A 755 -26.28 -16.71 -8.43
C ASP A 755 -27.11 -15.74 -9.31
N GLY A 756 -27.83 -16.27 -10.30
CA GLY A 756 -28.55 -15.48 -11.32
C GLY A 756 -27.64 -15.02 -12.46
N THR A 757 -26.34 -15.05 -12.24
CA THR A 757 -25.31 -14.66 -13.21
C THR A 757 -24.25 -15.74 -13.36
N ILE A 758 -23.56 -15.76 -14.50
CA ILE A 758 -22.42 -16.60 -14.80
C ILE A 758 -21.19 -15.72 -14.92
N ARG A 759 -20.16 -16.02 -14.11
CA ARG A 759 -18.89 -15.29 -14.13
C ARG A 759 -17.91 -16.03 -15.03
N VAL A 760 -17.40 -15.32 -16.04
CA VAL A 760 -16.32 -15.80 -16.92
C VAL A 760 -15.03 -15.13 -16.49
N GLU A 761 -14.13 -15.89 -15.90
CA GLU A 761 -12.81 -15.39 -15.48
C GLU A 761 -11.93 -15.16 -16.70
N MET A 762 -11.36 -13.96 -16.83
CA MET A 762 -10.49 -13.58 -17.92
C MET A 762 -9.05 -13.42 -17.39
N GLN A 763 -8.09 -14.12 -18.00
CA GLN A 763 -6.69 -14.13 -17.51
C GLN A 763 -6.00 -12.76 -17.52
N PHE A 764 -6.40 -11.86 -18.42
CA PHE A 764 -5.72 -10.57 -18.63
C PHE A 764 -6.66 -9.35 -18.58
N MET A 765 -7.94 -9.53 -18.29
CA MET A 765 -8.96 -8.48 -18.23
C MET A 765 -9.88 -8.68 -17.03
N ALA A 766 -10.70 -7.68 -16.71
CA ALA A 766 -11.74 -7.81 -15.70
C ALA A 766 -12.70 -8.96 -16.05
N ASP A 767 -13.14 -9.72 -15.04
CA ASP A 767 -14.08 -10.82 -15.20
C ASP A 767 -15.37 -10.33 -15.84
N LEU A 768 -15.87 -11.08 -16.80
CA LEU A 768 -17.16 -10.81 -17.43
C LEU A 768 -18.28 -11.48 -16.63
N VAL A 769 -19.27 -10.68 -16.24
CA VAL A 769 -20.47 -11.18 -15.54
C VAL A 769 -21.64 -11.14 -16.51
N LEU A 770 -22.15 -12.30 -16.87
CA LEU A 770 -23.26 -12.46 -17.80
C LEU A 770 -24.52 -12.90 -17.04
N GLU A 771 -25.68 -12.47 -17.48
CA GLU A 771 -26.95 -12.97 -16.99
C GLU A 771 -27.10 -14.47 -17.35
N CYS A 772 -27.59 -15.28 -16.43
CA CYS A 772 -27.81 -16.71 -16.68
C CYS A 772 -28.96 -16.91 -17.69
N GLU A 773 -28.67 -17.52 -18.83
CA GLU A 773 -29.63 -17.76 -19.92
C GLU A 773 -30.79 -18.65 -19.50
N SER A 774 -30.58 -19.63 -18.61
CA SER A 774 -31.61 -20.56 -18.15
C SER A 774 -32.64 -19.95 -17.22
N CYS A 775 -32.22 -19.07 -16.30
CA CYS A 775 -33.14 -18.48 -15.31
C CYS A 775 -33.41 -16.99 -15.53
N HIS A 776 -32.74 -16.36 -16.50
CA HIS A 776 -32.86 -14.92 -16.78
C HIS A 776 -32.76 -14.07 -15.49
N GLY A 777 -31.68 -14.27 -14.76
CA GLY A 777 -31.40 -13.55 -13.51
C GLY A 777 -32.23 -13.98 -12.27
N LYS A 778 -33.28 -14.82 -12.47
CA LYS A 778 -34.27 -15.11 -11.42
C LYS A 778 -33.80 -16.10 -10.33
N ARG A 779 -32.66 -16.74 -10.48
CA ARG A 779 -31.96 -17.61 -9.49
C ARG A 779 -32.63 -18.96 -9.20
N PHE A 780 -33.90 -19.16 -9.53
CA PHE A 780 -34.73 -20.34 -9.21
C PHE A 780 -35.21 -21.05 -10.47
N LYS A 781 -35.64 -22.31 -10.29
CA LYS A 781 -36.38 -23.06 -11.30
C LYS A 781 -37.78 -22.47 -11.47
N GLN A 782 -38.36 -22.65 -12.66
CA GLN A 782 -39.68 -22.11 -12.98
C GLN A 782 -40.77 -22.61 -12.03
N GLU A 783 -40.74 -23.89 -11.65
CA GLU A 783 -41.71 -24.50 -10.72
C GLU A 783 -41.75 -23.79 -9.34
N VAL A 784 -40.58 -23.32 -8.87
CA VAL A 784 -40.46 -22.54 -7.62
C VAL A 784 -41.02 -21.13 -7.81
N LEU A 785 -40.85 -20.52 -9.01
CA LEU A 785 -41.35 -19.20 -9.34
C LEU A 785 -42.86 -19.18 -9.56
N ASP A 786 -43.48 -20.32 -9.82
CA ASP A 786 -44.94 -20.43 -9.96
C ASP A 786 -45.67 -20.32 -8.61
N VAL A 787 -44.93 -20.58 -7.49
CA VAL A 787 -45.49 -20.37 -6.16
C VAL A 787 -45.57 -18.86 -5.85
N ARG A 788 -46.76 -18.40 -5.44
CA ARG A 788 -46.98 -16.98 -5.18
C ARG A 788 -47.63 -16.76 -3.80
N PHE A 789 -47.15 -15.75 -3.11
CA PHE A 789 -47.82 -15.17 -1.95
C PHE A 789 -48.36 -13.80 -2.33
N GLN A 790 -49.70 -13.63 -2.28
CA GLN A 790 -50.37 -12.38 -2.65
C GLN A 790 -49.93 -11.82 -4.03
N GLY A 791 -49.83 -12.71 -5.01
CA GLY A 791 -49.44 -12.38 -6.40
C GLY A 791 -47.93 -12.26 -6.64
N LYS A 792 -47.07 -12.29 -5.60
CA LYS A 792 -45.61 -12.15 -5.69
C LYS A 792 -44.94 -13.49 -5.50
N ASN A 793 -44.02 -13.87 -6.39
CA ASN A 793 -43.16 -15.04 -6.22
C ASN A 793 -41.90 -14.69 -5.40
N VAL A 794 -41.05 -15.68 -5.13
CA VAL A 794 -39.83 -15.49 -4.34
C VAL A 794 -38.82 -14.50 -4.96
N HIS A 795 -38.72 -14.47 -6.32
CA HIS A 795 -37.89 -13.52 -7.03
C HIS A 795 -38.45 -12.09 -6.92
N ASP A 796 -39.77 -11.91 -7.16
CA ASP A 796 -40.45 -10.62 -7.01
C ASP A 796 -40.23 -10.03 -5.61
N ILE A 797 -40.28 -10.88 -4.56
CA ILE A 797 -40.00 -10.47 -3.16
C ILE A 797 -38.53 -10.05 -2.98
N LEU A 798 -37.58 -10.79 -3.56
CA LEU A 798 -36.16 -10.45 -3.45
C LEU A 798 -35.81 -9.16 -4.22
N GLU A 799 -36.57 -8.81 -5.25
CA GLU A 799 -36.40 -7.57 -6.02
C GLU A 799 -37.08 -6.35 -5.36
N MET A 800 -37.88 -6.54 -4.33
CA MET A 800 -38.43 -5.42 -3.55
C MET A 800 -37.30 -4.72 -2.78
N THR A 801 -37.42 -3.40 -2.69
CA THR A 801 -36.62 -2.63 -1.72
C THR A 801 -37.08 -2.98 -0.27
N ILE A 802 -36.24 -2.70 0.70
CA ILE A 802 -36.55 -2.93 2.13
C ILE A 802 -37.81 -2.16 2.51
N ASN A 803 -37.98 -0.91 2.05
CA ASN A 803 -39.19 -0.11 2.33
C ASN A 803 -40.45 -0.75 1.71
N GLU A 804 -40.42 -1.12 0.45
CA GLU A 804 -41.54 -1.80 -0.25
C GLU A 804 -41.86 -3.13 0.43
N ALA A 805 -40.87 -3.88 0.85
CA ALA A 805 -41.08 -5.15 1.55
C ALA A 805 -41.71 -4.95 2.92
N ILE A 806 -41.29 -3.95 3.69
CA ILE A 806 -41.90 -3.61 4.98
C ILE A 806 -43.35 -3.23 4.79
N GLU A 807 -43.66 -2.40 3.80
CA GLU A 807 -45.03 -2.01 3.49
C GLU A 807 -45.89 -3.22 3.06
N PHE A 808 -45.38 -4.04 2.10
CA PHE A 808 -46.04 -5.24 1.60
C PHE A 808 -46.35 -6.24 2.71
N PHE A 809 -45.36 -6.56 3.55
CA PHE A 809 -45.54 -7.54 4.63
C PHE A 809 -46.39 -6.98 5.80
N THR A 810 -46.41 -5.68 6.03
CA THR A 810 -47.27 -5.01 7.00
C THR A 810 -48.75 -5.10 6.55
N LEU A 811 -49.00 -4.78 5.26
CA LEU A 811 -50.35 -4.88 4.66
C LEU A 811 -50.91 -6.31 4.78
N HIS A 812 -50.07 -7.32 4.60
CA HIS A 812 -50.42 -8.73 4.67
C HIS A 812 -50.18 -9.38 6.03
N LYS A 813 -50.05 -8.59 7.10
CA LYS A 813 -49.90 -9.01 8.53
C LYS A 813 -48.77 -10.01 8.82
N GLN A 814 -47.69 -9.95 8.03
CA GLN A 814 -46.49 -10.79 8.20
C GLN A 814 -45.46 -10.10 9.13
N MET A 815 -45.85 -9.82 10.38
CA MET A 815 -45.06 -9.03 11.32
C MET A 815 -43.72 -9.66 11.68
N ALA A 816 -43.56 -10.99 11.57
CA ALA A 816 -42.27 -11.68 11.80
C ALA A 816 -41.18 -11.24 10.79
N VAL A 817 -41.56 -11.05 9.54
CA VAL A 817 -40.67 -10.53 8.49
C VAL A 817 -40.39 -9.05 8.73
N VAL A 818 -41.43 -8.25 8.97
CA VAL A 818 -41.30 -6.79 9.21
C VAL A 818 -40.35 -6.50 10.39
N LYS A 819 -40.46 -7.24 11.50
CA LYS A 819 -39.58 -7.07 12.67
C LYS A 819 -38.12 -7.28 12.35
N LYS A 820 -37.80 -8.18 11.42
CA LYS A 820 -36.44 -8.45 10.98
C LYS A 820 -35.92 -7.42 9.97
N LEU A 821 -36.80 -6.81 9.16
CA LEU A 821 -36.43 -5.83 8.15
C LEU A 821 -36.33 -4.40 8.72
N ARG A 822 -37.13 -4.05 9.74
CA ARG A 822 -37.17 -2.69 10.28
C ARG A 822 -35.80 -2.13 10.70
N PRO A 823 -34.90 -2.87 11.36
CA PRO A 823 -33.57 -2.36 11.69
C PRO A 823 -32.75 -1.94 10.46
N LEU A 824 -32.97 -2.57 9.29
CA LEU A 824 -32.31 -2.13 8.04
C LEU A 824 -32.85 -0.77 7.57
N GLN A 825 -34.15 -0.51 7.76
CA GLN A 825 -34.75 0.80 7.49
C GLN A 825 -34.23 1.86 8.46
N ASP A 826 -34.14 1.51 9.75
CA ASP A 826 -33.69 2.42 10.83
C ASP A 826 -32.23 2.90 10.64
N VAL A 827 -31.38 2.10 9.99
CA VAL A 827 -30.00 2.49 9.64
C VAL A 827 -29.89 3.19 8.27
N GLY A 828 -31.04 3.56 7.64
CA GLY A 828 -31.06 4.28 6.36
C GLY A 828 -30.84 3.42 5.12
N LEU A 829 -31.08 2.10 5.18
CA LEU A 829 -30.91 1.19 4.05
C LEU A 829 -32.25 0.81 3.36
N GLY A 830 -33.28 1.58 3.57
CA GLY A 830 -34.61 1.30 3.04
C GLY A 830 -34.71 1.16 1.52
N TYR A 831 -33.77 1.76 0.78
CA TYR A 831 -33.71 1.76 -0.68
C TYR A 831 -33.08 0.52 -1.30
N ILE A 832 -32.34 -0.29 -0.53
CA ILE A 832 -31.63 -1.49 -0.99
C ILE A 832 -32.63 -2.62 -1.24
N LYS A 833 -32.41 -3.41 -2.30
CA LYS A 833 -33.22 -4.60 -2.58
C LYS A 833 -32.91 -5.72 -1.60
N LEU A 834 -33.91 -6.50 -1.20
CA LEU A 834 -33.74 -7.63 -0.30
C LEU A 834 -32.72 -8.65 -0.79
N GLY A 835 -32.73 -8.93 -2.09
CA GLY A 835 -31.87 -9.90 -2.76
C GLY A 835 -30.58 -9.33 -3.33
N GLN A 836 -30.24 -8.05 -3.09
CA GLN A 836 -29.03 -7.44 -3.61
C GLN A 836 -27.77 -8.13 -3.06
N SER A 837 -26.86 -8.48 -3.97
CA SER A 837 -25.60 -9.15 -3.56
C SER A 837 -24.75 -8.23 -2.69
N SER A 838 -24.18 -8.78 -1.61
CA SER A 838 -23.24 -8.04 -0.74
C SER A 838 -22.00 -7.52 -1.47
N ALA A 839 -21.63 -8.15 -2.58
CA ALA A 839 -20.49 -7.72 -3.41
C ALA A 839 -20.80 -6.42 -4.20
N THR A 840 -22.08 -6.07 -4.36
CA THR A 840 -22.51 -4.83 -5.05
C THR A 840 -22.82 -3.69 -4.09
N LEU A 841 -22.80 -3.97 -2.78
CA LEU A 841 -22.98 -2.96 -1.75
C LEU A 841 -21.66 -2.19 -1.54
N SER A 842 -21.78 -0.90 -1.29
CA SER A 842 -20.66 -0.08 -0.84
C SER A 842 -20.14 -0.54 0.53
N GLY A 843 -18.90 -0.14 0.89
CA GLY A 843 -18.32 -0.45 2.21
C GLY A 843 -19.21 0.02 3.36
N GLY A 844 -19.71 1.26 3.29
CA GLY A 844 -20.61 1.83 4.28
C GLY A 844 -21.98 1.14 4.36
N GLU A 845 -22.53 0.71 3.22
CA GLU A 845 -23.78 -0.08 3.19
C GLU A 845 -23.59 -1.44 3.88
N ASN A 846 -22.47 -2.13 3.61
CA ASN A 846 -22.13 -3.39 4.29
C ASN A 846 -22.02 -3.21 5.82
N GLN A 847 -21.37 -2.13 6.29
CA GLN A 847 -21.29 -1.82 7.71
C GLN A 847 -22.67 -1.57 8.33
N ARG A 848 -23.53 -0.81 7.66
CA ARG A 848 -24.91 -0.53 8.15
C ARG A 848 -25.75 -1.79 8.20
N VAL A 849 -25.60 -2.74 7.28
CA VAL A 849 -26.25 -4.05 7.37
C VAL A 849 -25.79 -4.83 8.61
N LYS A 850 -24.48 -4.80 8.92
CA LYS A 850 -23.95 -5.41 10.17
C LYS A 850 -24.53 -4.72 11.40
N LEU A 851 -24.58 -3.39 11.42
CA LEU A 851 -25.18 -2.61 12.50
C LEU A 851 -26.67 -2.97 12.71
N ALA A 852 -27.45 -3.05 11.62
CA ALA A 852 -28.85 -3.44 11.65
C ALA A 852 -29.06 -4.84 12.26
N TYR A 853 -28.17 -5.78 11.97
CA TYR A 853 -28.21 -7.11 12.58
C TYR A 853 -28.08 -7.04 14.11
N TYR A 854 -27.11 -6.28 14.64
CA TYR A 854 -26.93 -6.13 16.08
C TYR A 854 -28.10 -5.39 16.73
N LEU A 855 -28.64 -4.36 16.09
CA LEU A 855 -29.85 -3.67 16.53
C LEU A 855 -31.10 -4.59 16.55
N SER A 856 -31.12 -5.64 15.73
CA SER A 856 -32.20 -6.63 15.74
C SER A 856 -32.19 -7.59 16.93
N GLN A 857 -31.11 -7.64 17.70
CA GLN A 857 -30.93 -8.52 18.86
C GLN A 857 -31.60 -7.89 20.11
N GLU A 858 -32.69 -8.47 20.63
CA GLU A 858 -33.44 -7.92 21.78
C GLU A 858 -32.72 -8.07 23.10
N LYS A 859 -31.90 -9.12 23.25
CA LYS A 859 -31.17 -9.43 24.48
C LYS A 859 -29.73 -9.76 24.16
N ALA A 860 -28.93 -8.73 23.93
CA ALA A 860 -27.50 -8.90 23.80
C ALA A 860 -26.80 -8.61 25.13
N ALA A 861 -25.81 -9.44 25.48
CA ALA A 861 -24.93 -9.15 26.60
C ALA A 861 -24.15 -7.84 26.34
N PRO A 862 -23.68 -7.13 27.39
CA PRO A 862 -22.85 -5.93 27.17
C PRO A 862 -21.70 -6.22 26.24
N THR A 863 -21.70 -5.54 25.08
CA THR A 863 -20.77 -5.77 23.98
C THR A 863 -20.01 -4.48 23.70
N LEU A 864 -18.74 -4.61 23.42
CA LEU A 864 -17.92 -3.52 22.88
C LEU A 864 -17.96 -3.58 21.35
N PHE A 865 -18.56 -2.57 20.74
CA PHE A 865 -18.57 -2.40 19.30
C PHE A 865 -17.44 -1.49 18.86
N ILE A 866 -16.67 -1.91 17.86
CA ILE A 866 -15.61 -1.13 17.25
C ILE A 866 -15.96 -0.92 15.77
N PHE A 867 -16.10 0.33 15.36
CA PHE A 867 -16.42 0.71 14.00
C PHE A 867 -15.19 1.35 13.33
N ASP A 868 -14.90 0.94 12.11
CA ASP A 868 -13.79 1.47 11.31
C ASP A 868 -14.33 2.35 10.18
N GLU A 869 -14.20 3.67 10.33
CA GLU A 869 -14.66 4.71 9.40
C GLU A 869 -16.11 4.51 8.91
N PRO A 870 -17.10 4.50 9.81
CA PRO A 870 -18.48 4.18 9.45
C PRO A 870 -19.21 5.28 8.65
N THR A 871 -18.63 6.48 8.51
CA THR A 871 -19.19 7.58 7.69
C THR A 871 -18.76 7.55 6.24
N THR A 872 -17.94 6.59 5.86
CA THR A 872 -17.43 6.45 4.48
C THR A 872 -18.59 6.38 3.47
N GLY A 873 -18.59 7.29 2.49
CA GLY A 873 -19.62 7.38 1.44
C GLY A 873 -21.00 7.83 1.92
N LEU A 874 -21.08 8.45 3.10
CA LEU A 874 -22.33 8.94 3.65
C LEU A 874 -22.51 10.45 3.47
N HIS A 875 -23.68 10.84 3.02
CA HIS A 875 -24.13 12.21 3.05
C HIS A 875 -24.43 12.66 4.50
N PHE A 876 -24.41 13.97 4.77
CA PHE A 876 -24.71 14.55 6.10
C PHE A 876 -25.98 14.02 6.74
N HIS A 877 -27.07 13.87 5.98
CA HIS A 877 -28.34 13.31 6.44
C HIS A 877 -28.18 11.85 6.89
N ASP A 878 -27.43 11.04 6.13
CA ASP A 878 -27.14 9.63 6.48
C ASP A 878 -26.29 9.53 7.74
N ILE A 879 -25.33 10.46 7.96
CA ILE A 879 -24.53 10.54 9.20
C ILE A 879 -25.42 10.80 10.42
N SER A 880 -26.40 11.69 10.30
CA SER A 880 -27.37 11.93 11.39
C SER A 880 -28.14 10.66 11.76
N THR A 881 -28.56 9.88 10.75
CA THR A 881 -29.26 8.59 10.95
C THR A 881 -28.34 7.54 11.56
N LEU A 882 -27.07 7.47 11.14
CA LEU A 882 -26.07 6.58 11.73
C LEU A 882 -25.83 6.91 13.20
N LEU A 883 -25.68 8.19 13.57
CA LEU A 883 -25.47 8.63 14.96
C LEU A 883 -26.66 8.24 15.85
N LYS A 884 -27.89 8.33 15.38
CA LYS A 884 -29.08 7.84 16.11
C LYS A 884 -28.97 6.34 16.39
N SER A 885 -28.53 5.57 15.41
CA SER A 885 -28.38 4.11 15.52
C SER A 885 -27.27 3.71 16.50
N LEU A 886 -26.13 4.44 16.48
CA LEU A 886 -25.02 4.24 17.43
C LEU A 886 -25.45 4.59 18.86
N ASN A 887 -26.17 5.69 19.05
CA ASN A 887 -26.73 6.07 20.32
C ASN A 887 -27.70 5.01 20.86
N ALA A 888 -28.53 4.41 20.00
CA ALA A 888 -29.43 3.32 20.39
C ALA A 888 -28.69 2.07 20.89
N LEU A 889 -27.49 1.76 20.41
CA LEU A 889 -26.63 0.70 20.96
C LEU A 889 -26.17 1.05 22.39
N ILE A 890 -25.73 2.30 22.61
CA ILE A 890 -25.25 2.75 23.92
C ILE A 890 -26.40 2.72 24.97
N GLU A 891 -27.59 3.17 24.57
CA GLU A 891 -28.80 3.14 25.43
C GLU A 891 -29.22 1.71 25.84
N ARG A 892 -28.81 0.69 25.04
CA ARG A 892 -29.00 -0.73 25.37
C ARG A 892 -27.88 -1.28 26.25
N GLY A 893 -26.94 -0.47 26.72
CA GLY A 893 -25.86 -0.84 27.64
C GLY A 893 -24.60 -1.35 26.93
N HIS A 894 -24.42 -1.08 25.66
CA HIS A 894 -23.20 -1.38 24.93
C HIS A 894 -22.19 -0.23 24.97
N SER A 895 -20.92 -0.52 24.62
CA SER A 895 -19.87 0.48 24.47
C SER A 895 -19.53 0.61 22.99
N VAL A 896 -19.25 1.83 22.52
CA VAL A 896 -18.96 2.10 21.13
C VAL A 896 -17.64 2.83 20.99
N VAL A 897 -16.71 2.26 20.21
CA VAL A 897 -15.44 2.88 19.81
C VAL A 897 -15.46 3.05 18.30
N ILE A 898 -15.13 4.22 17.82
CA ILE A 898 -15.18 4.58 16.40
C ILE A 898 -13.82 5.13 15.97
N ILE A 899 -13.23 4.58 14.94
CA ILE A 899 -12.11 5.20 14.23
C ILE A 899 -12.73 6.15 13.20
N GLU A 900 -12.48 7.45 13.31
CA GLU A 900 -13.14 8.43 12.46
C GLU A 900 -12.29 9.69 12.19
N HIS A 901 -12.55 10.28 11.04
CA HIS A 901 -12.00 11.56 10.62
C HIS A 901 -13.08 12.65 10.52
N ASN A 902 -14.34 12.25 10.43
CA ASN A 902 -15.46 13.15 10.26
C ASN A 902 -15.69 13.95 11.55
N LEU A 903 -15.62 15.27 11.44
CA LEU A 903 -15.75 16.20 12.57
C LEU A 903 -17.17 16.25 13.12
N ASP A 904 -18.20 15.98 12.32
CA ASP A 904 -19.58 15.92 12.78
C ASP A 904 -19.84 14.73 13.71
N VAL A 905 -19.13 13.61 13.49
CA VAL A 905 -19.12 12.49 14.45
C VAL A 905 -18.30 12.83 15.68
N ALA A 906 -17.11 13.43 15.48
CA ALA A 906 -16.21 13.80 16.58
C ALA A 906 -16.87 14.82 17.54
N LYS A 907 -17.60 15.83 17.03
CA LYS A 907 -18.32 16.78 17.90
C LYS A 907 -19.46 16.16 18.70
N CYS A 908 -19.97 14.99 18.25
CA CYS A 908 -21.04 14.26 18.93
C CYS A 908 -20.50 13.19 19.92
N ALA A 909 -19.19 12.95 19.97
CA ALA A 909 -18.55 11.97 20.84
C ALA A 909 -18.69 12.33 22.33
N ASP A 910 -18.75 11.32 23.20
CA ASP A 910 -18.63 11.53 24.65
C ASP A 910 -17.16 11.64 25.06
N TYR A 911 -16.27 10.96 24.32
CA TYR A 911 -14.82 10.96 24.56
C TYR A 911 -14.04 10.87 23.26
N ILE A 912 -12.98 11.65 23.15
CA ILE A 912 -12.07 11.65 21.98
C ILE A 912 -10.69 11.17 22.44
N ILE A 913 -10.03 10.40 21.56
CA ILE A 913 -8.62 10.01 21.63
C ILE A 913 -7.99 10.51 20.34
N ASP A 914 -7.16 11.53 20.42
CA ASP A 914 -6.51 12.15 19.25
C ASP A 914 -5.05 11.70 19.12
N LEU A 915 -4.70 11.09 17.98
CA LEU A 915 -3.36 10.60 17.67
C LEU A 915 -2.67 11.47 16.64
N GLY A 916 -1.39 11.73 16.84
CA GLY A 916 -0.59 12.54 15.96
C GLY A 916 0.86 12.71 16.43
N PRO A 917 1.46 13.91 16.22
CA PRO A 917 0.90 15.06 15.50
C PRO A 917 0.84 14.86 13.98
N GLU A 918 1.75 14.02 13.42
CA GLU A 918 1.88 13.74 12.00
C GLU A 918 1.59 12.26 11.69
N GLY A 919 1.69 11.86 10.43
CA GLY A 919 1.66 10.47 9.99
C GLY A 919 3.04 9.78 10.02
N GLY A 920 3.07 8.45 10.01
CA GLY A 920 4.30 7.67 9.89
C GLY A 920 5.22 7.79 11.11
N ARG A 921 6.51 8.02 10.87
CA ARG A 921 7.54 8.09 11.94
C ARG A 921 7.33 9.24 12.93
N ASP A 922 6.79 10.36 12.47
CA ASP A 922 6.56 11.55 13.30
C ASP A 922 5.21 11.52 14.02
N GLY A 923 4.39 10.51 13.74
CA GLY A 923 3.13 10.22 14.41
C GLY A 923 3.27 9.28 15.60
N GLY A 924 2.17 8.62 15.93
CA GLY A 924 2.14 7.55 16.92
C GLY A 924 2.17 8.03 18.38
N ARG A 925 1.86 9.27 18.64
CA ARG A 925 1.74 9.86 20.00
C ARG A 925 0.30 10.17 20.33
N LEU A 926 -0.06 10.11 21.58
CA LEU A 926 -1.31 10.65 22.09
C LEU A 926 -1.18 12.17 22.19
N VAL A 927 -1.94 12.90 21.36
CA VAL A 927 -1.93 14.37 21.33
C VAL A 927 -2.87 14.94 22.38
N ALA A 928 -4.10 14.42 22.40
CA ALA A 928 -5.11 14.85 23.37
C ALA A 928 -6.10 13.69 23.64
N GLU A 929 -6.66 13.67 24.82
CA GLU A 929 -7.82 12.83 25.19
C GLU A 929 -8.76 13.61 26.11
N GLY A 930 -10.05 13.33 26.03
CA GLY A 930 -11.09 13.97 26.85
C GLY A 930 -12.39 14.17 26.09
N THR A 931 -13.30 14.98 26.63
CA THR A 931 -14.49 15.41 25.88
C THR A 931 -14.09 16.31 24.70
N PRO A 932 -14.92 16.46 23.67
CA PRO A 932 -14.65 17.36 22.55
C PRO A 932 -14.26 18.78 23.01
N GLU A 933 -14.91 19.31 24.01
CA GLU A 933 -14.66 20.64 24.59
C GLU A 933 -13.29 20.69 25.28
N GLU A 934 -12.89 19.64 26.00
CA GLU A 934 -11.57 19.53 26.64
C GLU A 934 -10.46 19.42 25.62
N VAL A 935 -10.65 18.69 24.54
CA VAL A 935 -9.68 18.57 23.43
C VAL A 935 -9.46 19.93 22.77
N VAL A 936 -10.53 20.68 22.50
CA VAL A 936 -10.43 22.04 21.94
C VAL A 936 -9.78 23.00 22.93
N ALA A 937 -10.11 22.91 24.23
CA ALA A 937 -9.51 23.76 25.26
C ALA A 937 -8.00 23.52 25.42
N LYS A 938 -7.53 22.28 25.24
CA LYS A 938 -6.09 21.96 25.23
C LYS A 938 -5.39 22.56 24.02
N GLY A 939 -6.08 22.78 22.91
CA GLY A 939 -5.59 23.48 21.72
C GLY A 939 -4.40 22.78 21.03
N GLN A 940 -4.22 21.48 21.27
CA GLN A 940 -3.10 20.71 20.72
C GLN A 940 -3.57 19.87 19.53
N GLY A 941 -2.79 19.86 18.46
CA GLY A 941 -3.05 19.03 17.27
C GLY A 941 -4.05 19.65 16.28
N TYR A 942 -4.11 19.03 15.11
CA TYR A 942 -4.97 19.51 14.02
C TYR A 942 -6.45 19.28 14.31
N THR A 943 -6.80 18.17 14.95
CA THR A 943 -8.19 17.86 15.32
C THR A 943 -8.81 18.94 16.20
N ALA A 944 -8.08 19.45 17.19
CA ALA A 944 -8.55 20.52 18.06
C ALA A 944 -8.84 21.82 17.29
N HIS A 945 -8.00 22.13 16.29
CA HIS A 945 -8.16 23.33 15.46
C HIS A 945 -9.48 23.29 14.66
N TYR A 946 -9.70 22.25 13.86
CA TYR A 946 -10.90 22.13 13.02
C TYR A 946 -12.18 21.85 13.83
N LEU A 947 -12.07 21.10 14.93
CA LEU A 947 -13.21 20.80 15.80
C LEU A 947 -13.77 22.07 16.51
N LYS A 948 -12.91 23.05 16.79
CA LYS A 948 -13.30 24.32 17.39
C LYS A 948 -14.36 25.05 16.55
N GLU A 949 -14.20 25.06 15.25
CA GLU A 949 -15.16 25.67 14.33
C GLU A 949 -16.51 24.97 14.36
N LYS A 950 -16.50 23.64 14.35
CA LYS A 950 -17.70 22.79 14.37
C LYS A 950 -18.45 22.76 15.72
N LEU A 951 -17.79 23.09 16.83
CA LEU A 951 -18.43 23.23 18.15
C LEU A 951 -19.04 24.63 18.36
N ASN A 952 -18.52 25.65 17.70
CA ASN A 952 -19.00 27.03 17.78
C ASN A 952 -20.08 27.36 16.73
N ALA A 953 -20.23 26.52 15.70
CA ALA A 953 -21.26 26.60 14.67
C ALA A 953 -22.55 25.96 15.20
#